data_fb0958c8e4e4b49c15f82880bab290cb
#
_entry.id   fb0958c8e4e4b49c15f82880bab290cb
#
_cell.length_a   1.000
_cell.length_b   1.000
_cell.length_c   1.000
_cell.angle_alpha   90.00
_cell.angle_beta   90.00
_cell.angle_gamma   90.00
#
_symmetry.space_group_name_H-M   'P 1'
#
loop_
_entity.id
_entity.type
_entity.pdbx_description
1 polymer ?
#
loop_
_entity_poly.entity_id
_entity_poly.type
_entity_poly.pdbx_seq_one_letter_code
_entity_poly.pdbx_strand_id
1 'polypeptide(L)'
;MPERENLQKQLNEVKRRLAVLEIQRASFGGLYAPAHLITEIEDAQKEIADLEERWRAVSPDPSPSPDPNDFAKTGRPEPPPLFRVFLASPGDVPEEQQAVLKVLERFPNRLAFREKVRFQPVAWDAPEVIEAKLPKPSECDIVIVILWSKMGTPFKYNGVEYLSGTHYALLAALSNPQTETLIYQRTEEKLFKASDEDGIAQYKKVQSFLKSAQLDEPTSGQIKRRVNKYSTPAEFKENIETGLAVVITRLLERHPTRSIPPSFDPQVPVIAAKKWEGSPFPGLRSFKKLDAPIFFGRERETDELVRKVTESRFVAVVGTSGSGKSSLVGAGLLPRLEGNAINSETTRSKDWLLPDFERGKDWSGLRFTPGELGDNPFLALAAKLAPLVEATPLELSLKLAQNPQEGIRLLTQALEGKPASAEVLVFIDQFEELFTRAKEDTLGPFCQMLSLLAEHPRMRVVVTIRHDFVHRAIEIPILAEMLNRGFFSLAAPTLQYLAQMLKYPAEIAALEFDGGLPEQILHDTSNEPGALALMAYLLDELYKVAEKRGDRRLSFGDYKALEGVGGAIGKRAEETFNSLRGTEEEKIRLLGRVFRELVEVNDEGKATRRRAPQRHFDPEELTLIEAFTEARLLVKDKEQVEVAHEALFLSWKRLAEWIAERQDDFMLRRQVRNAAAEWKNENYPVYLRWLQERLEPVYAMKERLEWEPDETEEQFIEAEQKWLLREKDNPQTSHQRREEIGYRLGRIGDTRPNLGVGEAGIADIMWLPVMPGGKLKIEKETFEVEPFYIAKYLITYPQYEAFVEAGDGYNNLEWWQGMPEEYQPQKLYNATARFGNYPRDTVTWYQAVAYTRWLSRRLKGLEIANPGNSAGTPYIIGKNAVVRLPTEWEWQWAAQGGQEGRKCPWGEWQEGYANTDEAKLGRTTAVGMYPQGAAKWGAMDMAGNVWEWCLNKYSELKETQVDASGADRVLRGGSFSGNQVDASCVYRGSSTPSHDFSGYGFRVVLGSALSRPSYL
;
A
#
# COMPACT_ATOMS: atom_id res chain seq x y z
N MET A 1 4.67 -36.67 -31.36
CA MET A 1 5.31 -35.53 -30.65
C MET A 1 4.68 -34.18 -30.95
N PRO A 2 4.43 -33.69 -32.18
CA PRO A 2 3.86 -32.37 -32.42
C PRO A 2 2.46 -32.14 -31.85
N GLU A 3 1.60 -33.17 -31.87
CA GLU A 3 0.22 -33.08 -31.40
C GLU A 3 0.11 -32.95 -29.87
N ARG A 4 0.99 -33.63 -29.16
CA ARG A 4 1.08 -33.56 -27.68
C ARG A 4 1.61 -32.22 -27.19
N GLU A 5 2.59 -31.64 -27.90
CA GLU A 5 3.07 -30.27 -27.61
C GLU A 5 2.01 -29.20 -27.87
N ASN A 6 1.20 -29.40 -28.90
CA ASN A 6 0.09 -28.49 -29.22
C ASN A 6 -1.01 -28.55 -28.18
N LEU A 7 -1.42 -29.75 -27.75
CA LEU A 7 -2.38 -29.95 -26.67
C LEU A 7 -1.87 -29.34 -25.32
N GLN A 8 -0.57 -29.50 -25.04
CA GLN A 8 0.03 -28.91 -23.86
C GLN A 8 0.02 -27.37 -23.88
N LYS A 9 0.24 -26.78 -25.07
CA LYS A 9 0.15 -25.32 -25.23
C LYS A 9 -1.28 -24.82 -25.02
N GLN A 10 -2.27 -25.47 -25.63
CA GLN A 10 -3.68 -25.15 -25.46
C GLN A 10 -4.11 -25.28 -24.00
N LEU A 11 -3.75 -26.36 -23.33
CA LEU A 11 -4.04 -26.57 -21.91
C LEU A 11 -3.45 -25.46 -21.02
N ASN A 12 -2.23 -25.04 -21.30
CA ASN A 12 -1.59 -23.96 -20.55
C ASN A 12 -2.26 -22.59 -20.78
N GLU A 13 -2.77 -22.36 -21.97
CA GLU A 13 -3.47 -21.11 -22.33
C GLU A 13 -4.83 -21.02 -21.65
N VAL A 14 -5.60 -22.10 -21.67
CA VAL A 14 -6.92 -22.14 -20.98
C VAL A 14 -6.74 -22.06 -19.46
N LYS A 15 -5.73 -22.71 -18.87
CA LYS A 15 -5.40 -22.58 -17.45
C LYS A 15 -5.03 -21.14 -17.06
N ARG A 16 -4.34 -20.40 -17.92
CA ARG A 16 -4.06 -18.96 -17.70
C ARG A 16 -5.35 -18.13 -17.75
N ARG A 17 -6.22 -18.39 -18.72
CA ARG A 17 -7.53 -17.71 -18.83
C ARG A 17 -8.39 -17.97 -17.59
N LEU A 18 -8.46 -19.20 -17.12
CA LEU A 18 -9.18 -19.55 -15.89
C LEU A 18 -8.62 -18.78 -14.66
N ALA A 19 -7.31 -18.72 -14.50
CA ALA A 19 -6.70 -17.99 -13.39
C ALA A 19 -7.05 -16.48 -13.39
N VAL A 20 -7.15 -15.87 -14.57
CA VAL A 20 -7.56 -14.47 -14.69
C VAL A 20 -9.03 -14.29 -14.30
N LEU A 21 -9.91 -15.19 -14.76
CA LEU A 21 -11.35 -15.16 -14.44
C LEU A 21 -11.60 -15.40 -12.94
N GLU A 22 -10.83 -16.27 -12.29
CA GLU A 22 -10.91 -16.52 -10.85
C GLU A 22 -10.44 -15.32 -10.03
N ILE A 23 -9.40 -14.60 -10.48
CA ILE A 23 -8.97 -13.33 -9.87
C ILE A 23 -10.08 -12.27 -10.01
N GLN A 24 -10.70 -12.17 -11.19
CA GLN A 24 -11.82 -11.26 -11.39
C GLN A 24 -13.01 -11.62 -10.47
N ARG A 25 -13.35 -12.91 -10.34
CA ARG A 25 -14.39 -13.37 -9.41
C ARG A 25 -14.08 -13.02 -7.97
N ALA A 26 -12.83 -13.18 -7.55
CA ALA A 26 -12.38 -12.83 -6.19
C ALA A 26 -12.54 -11.33 -5.90
N SER A 27 -12.34 -10.46 -6.91
CA SER A 27 -12.51 -9.01 -6.77
C SER A 27 -13.95 -8.57 -6.45
N PHE A 28 -14.97 -9.43 -6.74
CA PHE A 28 -16.38 -9.17 -6.44
C PHE A 28 -16.83 -9.70 -5.05
N GLY A 29 -15.90 -10.15 -4.20
CA GLY A 29 -16.21 -10.60 -2.83
C GLY A 29 -17.05 -11.88 -2.73
N GLY A 30 -17.01 -12.75 -3.73
CA GLY A 30 -17.54 -14.12 -3.69
C GLY A 30 -19.07 -14.30 -3.75
N LEU A 31 -19.86 -13.36 -3.28
CA LEU A 31 -21.32 -13.43 -3.20
C LEU A 31 -22.07 -12.69 -4.32
N TYR A 32 -21.41 -11.84 -5.10
CA TYR A 32 -22.02 -10.98 -6.12
C TYR A 32 -21.30 -11.01 -7.47
N ALA A 33 -20.62 -12.08 -7.80
CA ALA A 33 -20.01 -12.19 -9.12
C ALA A 33 -21.10 -12.22 -10.23
N PRO A 34 -20.93 -11.46 -11.32
CA PRO A 34 -21.88 -11.48 -12.43
C PRO A 34 -22.07 -12.87 -13.01
N ALA A 35 -23.32 -13.23 -13.39
CA ALA A 35 -23.64 -14.57 -13.87
C ALA A 35 -22.80 -14.99 -15.09
N HIS A 36 -22.48 -14.05 -16.01
CA HIS A 36 -21.64 -14.36 -17.17
C HIS A 36 -20.22 -14.76 -16.77
N LEU A 37 -19.66 -14.16 -15.72
CA LEU A 37 -18.31 -14.50 -15.22
C LEU A 37 -18.27 -15.91 -14.61
N ILE A 38 -19.35 -16.32 -13.95
CA ILE A 38 -19.50 -17.69 -13.42
C ILE A 38 -19.55 -18.69 -14.56
N THR A 39 -20.36 -18.41 -15.61
CA THR A 39 -20.46 -19.25 -16.81
C THR A 39 -19.11 -19.36 -17.54
N GLU A 40 -18.37 -18.27 -17.71
CA GLU A 40 -17.04 -18.29 -18.34
C GLU A 40 -16.02 -19.11 -17.55
N ILE A 41 -16.11 -19.13 -16.22
CA ILE A 41 -15.27 -19.98 -15.36
C ILE A 41 -15.63 -21.45 -15.55
N GLU A 42 -16.91 -21.79 -15.55
CA GLU A 42 -17.40 -23.16 -15.77
C GLU A 42 -17.03 -23.68 -17.16
N ASP A 43 -17.14 -22.85 -18.20
CA ASP A 43 -16.74 -23.19 -19.57
C ASP A 43 -15.23 -23.43 -19.66
N ALA A 44 -14.42 -22.59 -19.06
CA ALA A 44 -12.96 -22.76 -19.03
C ALA A 44 -12.56 -24.04 -18.26
N GLN A 45 -13.23 -24.38 -17.17
CA GLN A 45 -13.00 -25.62 -16.43
C GLN A 45 -13.35 -26.84 -17.24
N LYS A 46 -14.45 -26.81 -18.00
CA LYS A 46 -14.87 -27.88 -18.89
C LYS A 46 -13.91 -28.07 -20.05
N GLU A 47 -13.45 -26.99 -20.63
CA GLU A 47 -12.45 -27.00 -21.72
C GLU A 47 -11.10 -27.59 -21.23
N ILE A 48 -10.68 -27.31 -20.00
CA ILE A 48 -9.50 -27.93 -19.38
C ILE A 48 -9.68 -29.43 -19.24
N ALA A 49 -10.85 -29.90 -18.76
CA ALA A 49 -11.13 -31.31 -18.58
C ALA A 49 -11.08 -32.07 -19.91
N ASP A 50 -11.67 -31.52 -21.00
CA ASP A 50 -11.63 -32.09 -22.36
C ASP A 50 -10.18 -32.15 -22.91
N LEU A 51 -9.42 -31.08 -22.74
CA LEU A 51 -8.03 -31.08 -23.20
C LEU A 51 -7.14 -32.03 -22.40
N GLU A 52 -7.37 -32.20 -21.11
CA GLU A 52 -6.66 -33.19 -20.28
C GLU A 52 -6.99 -34.62 -20.63
N GLU A 53 -8.26 -34.93 -21.00
CA GLU A 53 -8.67 -36.24 -21.48
C GLU A 53 -8.02 -36.54 -22.83
N ARG A 54 -8.04 -35.63 -23.77
CA ARG A 54 -7.36 -35.74 -25.07
C ARG A 54 -5.86 -35.87 -24.93
N TRP A 55 -5.24 -35.14 -24.00
CA TRP A 55 -3.83 -35.26 -23.70
C TRP A 55 -3.46 -36.65 -23.13
N ARG A 56 -4.30 -37.24 -22.27
CA ARG A 56 -4.13 -38.63 -21.78
C ARG A 56 -4.29 -39.68 -22.88
N ALA A 57 -5.20 -39.45 -23.81
CA ALA A 57 -5.43 -40.38 -24.93
C ALA A 57 -4.26 -40.46 -25.92
N VAL A 58 -3.43 -39.40 -26.00
CA VAL A 58 -2.23 -39.33 -26.85
C VAL A 58 -0.98 -39.85 -26.13
N SER A 59 -1.06 -40.19 -24.82
CA SER A 59 0.06 -40.74 -24.05
C SER A 59 0.17 -42.24 -24.20
N PRO A 60 1.35 -42.82 -24.55
CA PRO A 60 1.56 -44.25 -24.46
C PRO A 60 1.57 -44.69 -23.00
N ASP A 61 0.96 -45.83 -22.70
CA ASP A 61 0.96 -46.49 -21.40
C ASP A 61 2.38 -46.58 -20.82
N PRO A 62 2.56 -46.42 -19.51
CA PRO A 62 3.90 -46.54 -18.93
C PRO A 62 4.40 -48.00 -19.10
N SER A 63 5.51 -48.11 -19.78
CA SER A 63 6.26 -49.37 -19.87
C SER A 63 6.61 -49.88 -18.46
N PRO A 64 6.63 -51.21 -18.22
CA PRO A 64 6.96 -51.74 -16.91
C PRO A 64 8.37 -51.34 -16.52
N SER A 65 8.53 -51.01 -15.23
CA SER A 65 9.80 -50.61 -14.62
C SER A 65 10.89 -51.68 -14.90
N PRO A 66 12.09 -51.28 -15.35
CA PRO A 66 13.19 -52.19 -15.58
C PRO A 66 13.67 -52.85 -14.26
N ASP A 67 14.08 -54.11 -14.38
CA ASP A 67 14.67 -54.93 -13.30
C ASP A 67 15.89 -54.21 -12.65
N PRO A 68 16.02 -54.18 -11.33
CA PRO A 68 17.14 -53.55 -10.62
C PRO A 68 18.52 -54.02 -11.04
N ASN A 69 18.65 -55.21 -11.66
CA ASN A 69 19.94 -55.76 -12.05
C ASN A 69 20.47 -55.29 -13.41
N ASP A 70 19.71 -54.47 -14.16
CA ASP A 70 20.17 -53.99 -15.47
C ASP A 70 20.94 -52.68 -15.44
N PHE A 71 21.00 -52.01 -14.30
CA PHE A 71 21.68 -50.73 -14.13
C PHE A 71 23.22 -50.80 -14.01
N ALA A 72 23.75 -51.97 -13.64
CA ALA A 72 25.18 -52.21 -13.46
C ALA A 72 26.04 -52.19 -14.75
N LYS A 73 25.40 -52.16 -15.94
CA LYS A 73 26.10 -52.27 -17.21
C LYS A 73 26.13 -51.01 -18.09
N THR A 74 25.42 -49.90 -17.72
CA THR A 74 25.26 -48.75 -18.63
C THR A 74 25.92 -47.46 -18.18
N GLY A 75 26.63 -47.41 -17.04
CA GLY A 75 27.32 -46.20 -16.58
C GLY A 75 26.43 -45.00 -16.28
N ARG A 76 25.09 -45.18 -16.20
CA ARG A 76 24.14 -44.12 -15.81
C ARG A 76 24.18 -43.93 -14.29
N PRO A 77 24.05 -42.70 -13.80
CA PRO A 77 23.99 -42.47 -12.36
C PRO A 77 22.77 -43.20 -11.73
N GLU A 78 22.98 -43.86 -10.61
CA GLU A 78 21.89 -44.49 -9.85
C GLU A 78 20.80 -43.43 -9.50
N PRO A 79 19.51 -43.82 -9.57
CA PRO A 79 18.43 -42.92 -9.20
C PRO A 79 18.55 -42.54 -7.72
N PRO A 80 18.18 -41.30 -7.33
CA PRO A 80 18.21 -40.86 -5.93
C PRO A 80 17.35 -41.78 -5.04
N PRO A 81 17.73 -41.94 -3.75
CA PRO A 81 17.00 -42.77 -2.79
C PRO A 81 15.53 -42.40 -2.69
N LEU A 82 14.67 -43.39 -2.60
CA LEU A 82 13.21 -43.23 -2.48
C LEU A 82 12.83 -43.40 -1.01
N PHE A 83 12.33 -42.31 -0.37
CA PHE A 83 11.85 -42.35 1.01
C PHE A 83 10.33 -42.53 1.05
N ARG A 84 9.85 -43.50 1.82
CA ARG A 84 8.42 -43.73 2.06
C ARG A 84 7.97 -42.85 3.23
N VAL A 85 6.96 -42.03 2.98
CA VAL A 85 6.41 -41.08 3.95
C VAL A 85 4.97 -41.45 4.27
N PHE A 86 4.73 -41.92 5.51
CA PHE A 86 3.42 -42.29 6.01
C PHE A 86 2.74 -41.06 6.65
N LEU A 87 1.54 -40.67 6.17
CA LEU A 87 0.76 -39.58 6.72
C LEU A 87 -0.42 -40.15 7.55
N ALA A 88 -0.43 -39.89 8.85
CA ALA A 88 -1.45 -40.31 9.80
C ALA A 88 -2.13 -39.08 10.40
N SER A 89 -3.41 -38.89 10.04
CA SER A 89 -4.20 -37.80 10.60
C SER A 89 -5.69 -38.14 10.56
N PRO A 90 -6.48 -37.66 11.53
CA PRO A 90 -7.94 -37.72 11.48
C PRO A 90 -8.47 -36.80 10.36
N GLY A 91 -9.72 -37.00 9.94
CA GLY A 91 -10.35 -36.25 8.85
C GLY A 91 -10.72 -34.80 9.18
N ASP A 92 -10.29 -34.28 10.32
CA ASP A 92 -10.56 -32.87 10.75
C ASP A 92 -9.42 -31.89 10.43
N VAL A 93 -8.37 -32.36 9.73
CA VAL A 93 -7.20 -31.54 9.32
C VAL A 93 -6.88 -31.67 7.80
N PRO A 94 -7.86 -31.43 6.90
CA PRO A 94 -7.68 -31.64 5.46
C PRO A 94 -6.72 -30.67 4.80
N GLU A 95 -6.61 -29.44 5.33
CA GLU A 95 -5.69 -28.42 4.80
C GLU A 95 -4.24 -28.79 5.09
N GLU A 96 -3.97 -29.30 6.27
CA GLU A 96 -2.66 -29.79 6.68
C GLU A 96 -2.25 -31.01 5.88
N GLN A 97 -3.17 -31.96 5.62
CA GLN A 97 -2.91 -33.12 4.77
C GLN A 97 -2.47 -32.69 3.37
N GLN A 98 -3.21 -31.76 2.75
CA GLN A 98 -2.85 -31.21 1.44
C GLN A 98 -1.52 -30.45 1.47
N ALA A 99 -1.24 -29.72 2.56
CA ALA A 99 0.03 -29.03 2.71
C ALA A 99 1.22 -30.00 2.72
N VAL A 100 1.12 -31.11 3.45
CA VAL A 100 2.16 -32.15 3.45
C VAL A 100 2.38 -32.70 2.04
N LEU A 101 1.34 -33.09 1.33
CA LEU A 101 1.46 -33.65 -0.02
C LEU A 101 2.12 -32.64 -0.99
N LYS A 102 1.71 -31.38 -0.95
CA LYS A 102 2.31 -30.31 -1.79
C LYS A 102 3.78 -30.07 -1.43
N VAL A 103 4.14 -30.18 -0.14
CA VAL A 103 5.52 -30.04 0.29
C VAL A 103 6.34 -31.22 -0.24
N LEU A 104 5.88 -32.47 -0.13
CA LEU A 104 6.58 -33.65 -0.63
C LEU A 104 6.80 -33.61 -2.15
N GLU A 105 5.85 -33.11 -2.93
CA GLU A 105 5.97 -32.90 -4.39
C GLU A 105 7.05 -31.87 -4.75
N ARG A 106 7.11 -30.77 -4.00
CA ARG A 106 8.02 -29.67 -4.29
C ARG A 106 9.43 -29.85 -3.74
N PHE A 107 9.58 -30.66 -2.69
CA PHE A 107 10.83 -30.83 -1.95
C PHE A 107 11.98 -31.36 -2.80
N PRO A 108 11.79 -32.38 -3.69
CA PRO A 108 12.84 -32.87 -4.58
C PRO A 108 13.37 -31.82 -5.57
N ASN A 109 12.58 -30.76 -5.83
CA ASN A 109 12.95 -29.67 -6.74
C ASN A 109 13.71 -28.54 -6.02
N ARG A 110 13.82 -28.58 -4.69
CA ARG A 110 14.63 -27.62 -3.94
C ARG A 110 16.12 -27.85 -4.18
N LEU A 111 16.84 -26.77 -4.39
CA LEU A 111 18.29 -26.80 -4.70
C LEU A 111 19.11 -27.71 -3.77
N ALA A 112 18.81 -27.74 -2.48
CA ALA A 112 19.50 -28.56 -1.49
C ALA A 112 19.25 -30.08 -1.65
N PHE A 113 18.09 -30.47 -2.21
CA PHE A 113 17.63 -31.87 -2.32
C PHE A 113 17.42 -32.32 -3.77
N ARG A 114 17.67 -31.44 -4.73
CA ARG A 114 17.51 -31.72 -6.16
C ARG A 114 18.39 -32.89 -6.57
N GLU A 115 17.76 -33.89 -7.20
CA GLU A 115 18.42 -35.14 -7.62
C GLU A 115 19.01 -35.99 -6.47
N LYS A 116 18.70 -35.67 -5.18
CA LYS A 116 19.19 -36.38 -4.00
C LYS A 116 18.13 -37.19 -3.31
N VAL A 117 16.83 -36.88 -3.51
CA VAL A 117 15.71 -37.57 -2.83
C VAL A 117 14.52 -37.72 -3.74
N ARG A 118 13.76 -38.81 -3.52
CA ARG A 118 12.42 -39.01 -4.05
C ARG A 118 11.50 -39.41 -2.90
N PHE A 119 10.23 -39.06 -2.98
CA PHE A 119 9.25 -39.43 -1.96
C PHE A 119 8.14 -40.28 -2.53
N GLN A 120 7.73 -41.25 -1.74
CA GLN A 120 6.51 -42.03 -1.97
C GLN A 120 5.58 -41.78 -0.78
N PRO A 121 4.58 -40.88 -0.93
CA PRO A 121 3.60 -40.70 0.12
C PRO A 121 2.72 -41.94 0.24
N VAL A 122 2.47 -42.35 1.49
CA VAL A 122 1.55 -43.44 1.85
C VAL A 122 0.47 -42.80 2.70
N ALA A 123 -0.74 -42.64 2.12
CA ALA A 123 -1.89 -42.08 2.83
C ALA A 123 -2.88 -43.19 3.16
N TRP A 124 -3.56 -43.03 4.27
CA TRP A 124 -4.54 -43.99 4.76
C TRP A 124 -5.94 -43.40 4.70
N ASP A 125 -6.70 -43.75 3.65
CA ASP A 125 -8.02 -43.18 3.42
C ASP A 125 -9.19 -43.93 4.08
N ALA A 126 -9.00 -45.20 4.52
CA ALA A 126 -10.04 -45.96 5.21
C ALA A 126 -9.47 -47.15 6.00
N PRO A 127 -10.07 -47.52 7.14
CA PRO A 127 -9.66 -48.67 7.97
C PRO A 127 -9.76 -50.04 7.26
N GLU A 128 -10.57 -50.16 6.23
CA GLU A 128 -10.87 -51.44 5.53
C GLU A 128 -9.78 -51.86 4.55
N VAL A 129 -8.82 -50.98 4.22
CA VAL A 129 -7.74 -51.21 3.23
C VAL A 129 -6.49 -51.86 3.82
N ILE A 130 -6.49 -52.21 5.11
CA ILE A 130 -5.30 -52.70 5.85
C ILE A 130 -4.87 -54.10 5.41
N GLU A 131 -5.76 -54.88 4.79
CA GLU A 131 -5.45 -56.30 4.42
C GLU A 131 -4.70 -56.46 3.11
N ALA A 132 -4.54 -55.42 2.29
CA ALA A 132 -3.93 -55.61 0.97
C ALA A 132 -2.90 -54.51 0.60
N LYS A 133 -1.62 -54.76 0.78
CA LYS A 133 -0.50 -54.20 0.00
C LYS A 133 0.05 -52.81 0.35
N LEU A 134 -0.40 -52.08 1.37
CA LEU A 134 0.28 -50.84 1.80
C LEU A 134 1.39 -51.13 2.84
N PRO A 135 2.55 -50.46 2.78
CA PRO A 135 3.57 -50.61 3.79
C PRO A 135 3.07 -50.11 5.16
N LYS A 136 3.44 -50.88 6.21
CA LYS A 136 3.09 -50.53 7.59
C LYS A 136 3.82 -49.23 7.99
N PRO A 137 3.28 -48.42 8.96
CA PRO A 137 3.98 -47.22 9.45
C PRO A 137 5.42 -47.52 9.92
N SER A 138 5.66 -48.69 10.52
CA SER A 138 7.00 -49.13 10.95
C SER A 138 7.92 -49.54 9.80
N GLU A 139 7.44 -49.67 8.60
CA GLU A 139 8.19 -50.00 7.37
C GLU A 139 8.45 -48.76 6.50
N CYS A 140 7.98 -47.58 6.96
CA CYS A 140 8.20 -46.31 6.30
C CYS A 140 9.40 -45.56 6.92
N ASP A 141 10.09 -44.78 6.10
CA ASP A 141 11.25 -44.00 6.55
C ASP A 141 10.85 -42.80 7.40
N ILE A 142 9.72 -42.20 7.08
CA ILE A 142 9.15 -41.03 7.79
C ILE A 142 7.68 -41.29 8.10
N VAL A 143 7.26 -40.99 9.33
CA VAL A 143 5.86 -40.99 9.75
C VAL A 143 5.48 -39.60 10.25
N ILE A 144 4.48 -38.99 9.64
CA ILE A 144 3.95 -37.66 10.00
C ILE A 144 2.60 -37.87 10.66
N VAL A 145 2.45 -37.41 11.92
CA VAL A 145 1.22 -37.51 12.70
C VAL A 145 0.68 -36.13 12.95
N ILE A 146 -0.59 -35.85 12.60
CA ILE A 146 -1.23 -34.56 12.81
C ILE A 146 -2.48 -34.78 13.66
N LEU A 147 -2.63 -34.04 14.76
CA LEU A 147 -3.73 -34.11 15.70
C LEU A 147 -4.34 -32.74 15.97
N TRP A 148 -5.67 -32.64 16.02
CA TRP A 148 -6.38 -31.43 16.42
C TRP A 148 -7.54 -31.75 17.36
N SER A 149 -8.75 -31.92 16.82
CA SER A 149 -9.99 -32.06 17.63
C SER A 149 -10.56 -33.50 17.64
N LYS A 150 -10.08 -34.36 16.76
CA LYS A 150 -10.54 -35.75 16.68
C LYS A 150 -9.39 -36.72 16.85
N MET A 151 -9.65 -37.84 17.51
CA MET A 151 -8.73 -38.98 17.60
C MET A 151 -8.92 -39.96 16.46
N GLY A 152 -10.11 -40.02 15.90
CA GLY A 152 -10.52 -40.96 14.90
C GLY A 152 -11.35 -42.13 15.47
N THR A 153 -11.73 -43.10 14.64
CA THR A 153 -12.51 -44.27 15.06
C THR A 153 -11.62 -45.36 15.67
N PRO A 154 -12.10 -46.04 16.75
CA PRO A 154 -11.41 -47.18 17.29
C PRO A 154 -11.24 -48.30 16.28
N PHE A 155 -10.11 -48.99 16.33
CA PHE A 155 -9.74 -49.95 15.31
C PHE A 155 -8.95 -51.14 15.97
N LYS A 156 -9.17 -52.36 15.48
CA LYS A 156 -8.55 -53.57 15.99
C LYS A 156 -7.61 -54.16 14.96
N TYR A 157 -6.35 -54.38 15.34
CA TYR A 157 -5.32 -54.95 14.49
C TYR A 157 -4.50 -56.00 15.25
N ASN A 158 -4.34 -57.20 14.69
CA ASN A 158 -3.66 -58.33 15.30
C ASN A 158 -4.11 -58.63 16.74
N GLY A 159 -5.40 -58.50 17.01
CA GLY A 159 -5.97 -58.78 18.33
C GLY A 159 -5.82 -57.64 19.37
N VAL A 160 -5.12 -56.58 19.03
CA VAL A 160 -4.95 -55.38 19.88
C VAL A 160 -5.91 -54.30 19.44
N GLU A 161 -6.61 -53.66 20.39
CA GLU A 161 -7.51 -52.54 20.14
C GLU A 161 -6.78 -51.22 20.29
N TYR A 162 -6.88 -50.37 19.25
CA TYR A 162 -6.25 -49.05 19.23
C TYR A 162 -7.36 -47.98 19.26
N LEU A 163 -7.06 -46.81 19.84
CA LEU A 163 -7.98 -45.67 19.92
C LEU A 163 -8.35 -45.15 18.50
N SER A 164 -7.44 -45.32 17.54
CA SER A 164 -7.67 -45.01 16.13
C SER A 164 -6.52 -45.50 15.27
N GLY A 165 -6.67 -45.40 13.94
CA GLY A 165 -5.60 -45.60 12.98
C GLY A 165 -4.38 -44.67 13.20
N THR A 166 -4.66 -43.39 13.54
CA THR A 166 -3.62 -42.42 13.88
C THR A 166 -2.84 -42.83 15.13
N HIS A 167 -3.52 -43.38 16.16
CA HIS A 167 -2.89 -43.93 17.37
C HIS A 167 -2.00 -45.13 17.04
N TYR A 168 -2.48 -46.07 16.24
CA TYR A 168 -1.70 -47.19 15.75
C TYR A 168 -0.47 -46.77 15.00
N ALA A 169 -0.61 -45.84 14.03
CA ALA A 169 0.47 -45.37 13.21
C ALA A 169 1.61 -44.73 14.03
N LEU A 170 1.24 -43.95 15.02
CA LEU A 170 2.20 -43.36 15.95
C LEU A 170 2.95 -44.43 16.77
N LEU A 171 2.23 -45.37 17.39
CA LEU A 171 2.88 -46.43 18.19
C LEU A 171 3.75 -47.32 17.32
N ALA A 172 3.31 -47.71 16.12
CA ALA A 172 4.10 -48.49 15.19
C ALA A 172 5.39 -47.76 14.73
N ALA A 173 5.28 -46.46 14.44
CA ALA A 173 6.45 -45.64 14.12
C ALA A 173 7.43 -45.54 15.31
N LEU A 174 6.91 -45.38 16.53
CA LEU A 174 7.71 -45.28 17.75
C LEU A 174 8.42 -46.57 18.12
N SER A 175 7.89 -47.73 17.70
CA SER A 175 8.47 -49.04 17.94
C SER A 175 9.72 -49.36 17.09
N ASN A 176 9.89 -48.65 15.97
CA ASN A 176 11.04 -48.83 15.08
C ASN A 176 12.01 -47.65 15.17
N PRO A 177 13.24 -47.86 15.72
CA PRO A 177 14.26 -46.79 15.84
C PRO A 177 14.74 -46.21 14.50
N GLN A 178 14.53 -46.91 13.39
CA GLN A 178 14.92 -46.47 12.05
C GLN A 178 13.90 -45.51 11.42
N THR A 179 12.68 -45.47 11.91
CA THR A 179 11.61 -44.62 11.40
C THR A 179 11.66 -43.23 12.05
N GLU A 180 11.85 -42.21 11.24
CA GLU A 180 11.76 -40.83 11.73
C GLU A 180 10.31 -40.42 11.91
N THR A 181 9.97 -39.87 13.07
CA THR A 181 8.60 -39.49 13.42
C THR A 181 8.47 -38.00 13.66
N LEU A 182 7.56 -37.36 12.94
CA LEU A 182 7.17 -35.92 13.10
C LEU A 182 5.76 -35.88 13.67
N ILE A 183 5.57 -35.25 14.81
CA ILE A 183 4.27 -35.14 15.49
C ILE A 183 3.90 -33.66 15.52
N TYR A 184 2.68 -33.34 15.04
CA TYR A 184 2.12 -31.99 15.00
C TYR A 184 0.81 -31.94 15.76
N GLN A 185 0.60 -30.89 16.55
CA GLN A 185 -0.63 -30.61 17.30
C GLN A 185 -1.14 -29.22 16.97
N ARG A 186 -2.37 -29.13 16.46
CA ARG A 186 -3.06 -27.86 16.31
C ARG A 186 -3.60 -27.42 17.67
N THR A 187 -3.25 -26.19 18.08
CA THR A 187 -3.59 -25.62 19.40
C THR A 187 -4.79 -24.68 19.35
N GLU A 188 -5.31 -24.37 18.16
CA GLU A 188 -6.50 -23.54 18.00
C GLU A 188 -7.68 -24.12 18.76
N GLU A 189 -8.37 -23.28 19.57
CA GLU A 189 -9.55 -23.68 20.31
C GLU A 189 -10.74 -23.95 19.38
N LYS A 190 -11.26 -25.16 19.42
CA LYS A 190 -12.47 -25.50 18.67
C LYS A 190 -13.69 -25.27 19.52
N LEU A 191 -14.59 -24.40 19.04
CA LEU A 191 -15.89 -24.20 19.66
C LEU A 191 -16.84 -25.32 19.26
N PHE A 192 -17.35 -26.05 20.23
CA PHE A 192 -18.35 -27.10 20.04
C PHE A 192 -19.73 -26.56 20.42
N LYS A 193 -20.77 -26.94 19.66
CA LYS A 193 -22.15 -26.72 20.12
C LYS A 193 -22.40 -27.61 21.33
N ALA A 194 -23.18 -27.13 22.30
CA ALA A 194 -23.48 -27.87 23.53
C ALA A 194 -24.11 -29.25 23.26
N SER A 195 -24.73 -29.47 22.11
CA SER A 195 -25.33 -30.73 21.64
C SER A 195 -24.35 -31.69 20.93
N ASP A 196 -23.09 -31.27 20.72
CA ASP A 196 -22.05 -32.11 20.05
C ASP A 196 -21.24 -32.91 21.08
N GLU A 197 -21.92 -33.85 21.73
CA GLU A 197 -21.32 -34.72 22.78
C GLU A 197 -20.14 -35.55 22.22
N ASP A 198 -20.26 -36.05 20.98
CA ASP A 198 -19.21 -36.86 20.34
C ASP A 198 -17.97 -36.02 20.02
N GLY A 199 -18.13 -34.82 19.46
CA GLY A 199 -17.02 -33.89 19.21
C GLY A 199 -16.27 -33.53 20.50
N ILE A 200 -16.97 -33.27 21.58
CA ILE A 200 -16.38 -32.98 22.90
C ILE A 200 -15.64 -34.22 23.44
N ALA A 201 -16.21 -35.40 23.28
CA ALA A 201 -15.59 -36.66 23.72
C ALA A 201 -14.32 -36.96 22.95
N GLN A 202 -14.33 -36.76 21.63
CA GLN A 202 -13.17 -36.93 20.75
C GLN A 202 -12.03 -35.96 21.14
N TYR A 203 -12.36 -34.70 21.37
CA TYR A 203 -11.39 -33.70 21.79
C TYR A 203 -10.74 -34.05 23.13
N LYS A 204 -11.53 -34.48 24.11
CA LYS A 204 -11.02 -34.95 25.40
C LYS A 204 -10.09 -36.15 25.24
N LYS A 205 -10.38 -37.09 24.30
CA LYS A 205 -9.53 -38.24 24.01
C LYS A 205 -8.17 -37.80 23.47
N VAL A 206 -8.12 -36.83 22.54
CA VAL A 206 -6.86 -36.29 22.02
C VAL A 206 -6.04 -35.63 23.13
N GLN A 207 -6.66 -34.82 23.99
CA GLN A 207 -5.97 -34.19 25.13
C GLN A 207 -5.43 -35.20 26.15
N SER A 208 -6.24 -36.21 26.49
CA SER A 208 -5.81 -37.29 27.40
C SER A 208 -4.67 -38.11 26.80
N PHE A 209 -4.72 -38.44 25.51
CA PHE A 209 -3.68 -39.17 24.81
C PHE A 209 -2.35 -38.39 24.81
N LEU A 210 -2.35 -37.12 24.47
CA LEU A 210 -1.16 -36.28 24.47
C LEU A 210 -0.50 -36.19 25.86
N LYS A 211 -1.32 -36.16 26.92
CA LYS A 211 -0.85 -36.19 28.31
C LYS A 211 -0.31 -37.56 28.73
N SER A 212 -1.00 -38.65 28.36
CA SER A 212 -0.65 -40.02 28.76
C SER A 212 0.59 -40.55 28.01
N ALA A 213 0.81 -40.10 26.78
CA ALA A 213 1.96 -40.52 25.96
C ALA A 213 3.31 -39.91 26.41
N GLN A 214 3.33 -39.08 27.47
CA GLN A 214 4.53 -38.44 28.05
C GLN A 214 5.41 -37.74 26.98
N LEU A 215 4.78 -37.14 25.99
CA LEU A 215 5.48 -36.53 24.85
C LEU A 215 6.10 -35.16 25.20
N ASP A 216 5.69 -34.53 26.31
CA ASP A 216 6.03 -33.14 26.67
C ASP A 216 6.90 -32.94 27.96
N GLU A 217 7.34 -34.00 28.68
CA GLU A 217 8.13 -33.84 29.93
C GLU A 217 9.62 -34.19 29.77
N PRO A 218 10.53 -33.31 30.24
CA PRO A 218 11.96 -33.56 30.21
C PRO A 218 12.37 -34.35 31.46
N THR A 219 12.61 -35.65 31.37
CA THR A 219 13.31 -36.41 32.41
C THR A 219 14.40 -37.29 31.80
N SER A 220 15.63 -37.03 32.29
CA SER A 220 16.86 -37.83 32.23
C SER A 220 17.23 -38.54 30.93
N GLY A 221 18.13 -37.95 30.17
CA GLY A 221 19.16 -38.67 29.38
C GLY A 221 18.78 -39.34 28.08
N GLN A 222 17.52 -39.36 27.66
CA GLN A 222 17.08 -39.85 26.34
C GLN A 222 16.33 -38.78 25.57
N ILE A 223 16.68 -38.60 24.29
CA ILE A 223 16.03 -37.62 23.40
C ILE A 223 14.57 -37.98 23.26
N LYS A 224 13.70 -37.30 23.99
CA LYS A 224 12.25 -37.42 23.83
C LYS A 224 11.76 -36.72 22.57
N ARG A 225 10.85 -37.35 21.85
CA ARG A 225 10.27 -36.92 20.58
C ARG A 225 9.34 -35.75 20.81
N ARG A 226 9.65 -34.61 20.25
CA ARG A 226 8.97 -33.32 20.48
C ARG A 226 7.67 -33.27 19.69
N VAL A 227 6.59 -32.83 20.33
CA VAL A 227 5.34 -32.43 19.66
C VAL A 227 5.48 -30.97 19.14
N ASN A 228 5.35 -30.77 17.85
CA ASN A 228 5.37 -29.44 17.24
C ASN A 228 3.97 -28.85 17.34
N LYS A 229 3.81 -27.76 18.09
CA LYS A 229 2.54 -27.06 18.27
C LYS A 229 2.41 -25.96 17.22
N TYR A 230 1.21 -25.78 16.67
CA TYR A 230 0.88 -24.72 15.72
C TYR A 230 -0.57 -24.26 15.91
N SER A 231 -0.90 -23.04 15.52
CA SER A 231 -2.23 -22.47 15.69
C SER A 231 -3.04 -22.42 14.40
N THR A 232 -2.36 -22.25 13.25
CA THR A 232 -3.02 -22.11 11.94
C THR A 232 -2.44 -23.05 10.89
N PRO A 233 -3.20 -23.44 9.85
CA PRO A 233 -2.67 -24.22 8.73
C PRO A 233 -1.49 -23.55 7.98
N ALA A 234 -1.41 -22.23 7.98
CA ALA A 234 -0.28 -21.50 7.41
C ALA A 234 1.00 -21.72 8.21
N GLU A 235 0.94 -21.58 9.52
CA GLU A 235 2.04 -21.88 10.45
C GLU A 235 2.47 -23.36 10.35
N PHE A 236 1.51 -24.28 10.23
CA PHE A 236 1.79 -25.69 9.99
C PHE A 236 2.64 -25.91 8.76
N LYS A 237 2.30 -25.23 7.66
CA LYS A 237 3.01 -25.37 6.38
C LYS A 237 4.50 -25.00 6.49
N GLU A 238 4.83 -23.94 7.22
CA GLU A 238 6.21 -23.53 7.48
C GLU A 238 6.93 -24.56 8.39
N ASN A 239 6.25 -25.01 9.43
CA ASN A 239 6.77 -25.97 10.39
C ASN A 239 7.06 -27.35 9.77
N ILE A 240 6.19 -27.84 8.88
CA ILE A 240 6.39 -29.15 8.22
C ILE A 240 7.54 -29.11 7.21
N GLU A 241 7.73 -28.00 6.50
CA GLU A 241 8.85 -27.82 5.57
C GLU A 241 10.20 -27.90 6.30
N THR A 242 10.27 -27.23 7.44
CA THR A 242 11.46 -27.23 8.30
C THR A 242 11.73 -28.59 8.93
N GLY A 243 10.69 -29.23 9.48
CA GLY A 243 10.77 -30.54 10.08
C GLY A 243 11.21 -31.62 9.08
N LEU A 244 10.67 -31.61 7.87
CA LEU A 244 11.07 -32.53 6.80
C LEU A 244 12.53 -32.32 6.38
N ALA A 245 13.00 -31.06 6.28
CA ALA A 245 14.38 -30.80 5.90
C ALA A 245 15.37 -31.40 6.87
N VAL A 246 15.11 -31.28 8.17
CA VAL A 246 15.96 -31.86 9.25
C VAL A 246 15.96 -33.39 9.18
N VAL A 247 14.78 -33.98 9.02
CA VAL A 247 14.64 -35.45 8.97
C VAL A 247 15.32 -36.02 7.73
N ILE A 248 15.12 -35.43 6.56
CA ILE A 248 15.72 -35.89 5.30
C ILE A 248 17.23 -35.77 5.34
N THR A 249 17.79 -34.70 5.91
CA THR A 249 19.24 -34.57 6.08
C THR A 249 19.80 -35.74 6.90
N ARG A 250 19.16 -36.09 8.01
CA ARG A 250 19.55 -37.24 8.84
C ARG A 250 19.45 -38.60 8.12
N LEU A 251 18.39 -38.77 7.32
CA LEU A 251 18.20 -40.00 6.55
C LEU A 251 19.25 -40.14 5.44
N LEU A 252 19.64 -39.04 4.78
CA LEU A 252 20.72 -39.05 3.79
C LEU A 252 22.10 -39.36 4.42
N GLU A 253 22.32 -38.91 5.64
CA GLU A 253 23.55 -39.24 6.42
C GLU A 253 23.62 -40.75 6.79
N ARG A 254 22.47 -41.42 6.98
CA ARG A 254 22.41 -42.86 7.30
C ARG A 254 22.57 -43.78 6.08
N HIS A 255 22.42 -43.24 4.85
CA HIS A 255 22.54 -43.97 3.59
C HIS A 255 23.75 -43.48 2.77
N PRO A 256 24.99 -43.84 3.10
CA PRO A 256 26.17 -43.35 2.40
C PRO A 256 26.41 -44.15 1.12
N THR A 257 25.54 -44.04 0.14
CA THR A 257 25.83 -44.45 -1.24
C THR A 257 25.79 -43.18 -2.09
N ARG A 258 26.86 -42.45 -2.02
CA ARG A 258 27.61 -41.71 -3.05
C ARG A 258 28.52 -40.70 -2.37
N SER A 259 29.77 -40.81 -2.73
CA SER A 259 30.87 -39.91 -2.43
C SER A 259 30.43 -38.45 -2.40
N ILE A 260 30.17 -37.91 -1.22
CA ILE A 260 30.53 -36.56 -0.89
C ILE A 260 32.05 -36.50 -1.08
N PRO A 261 32.63 -35.53 -1.73
CA PRO A 261 34.05 -35.31 -1.67
C PRO A 261 34.47 -35.34 -0.20
N PRO A 262 35.63 -35.91 0.17
CA PRO A 262 35.94 -36.24 1.54
C PRO A 262 35.74 -35.06 2.43
N SER A 263 35.05 -35.31 3.54
CA SER A 263 34.98 -34.43 4.71
C SER A 263 36.36 -33.85 4.99
N PHE A 264 36.42 -32.56 5.06
CA PHE A 264 37.59 -31.80 5.46
C PHE A 264 38.18 -32.43 6.74
N ASP A 265 39.38 -32.99 6.62
CA ASP A 265 40.21 -33.47 7.73
C ASP A 265 40.53 -32.25 8.63
N PRO A 266 40.29 -32.27 9.93
CA PRO A 266 40.57 -31.14 10.79
C PRO A 266 42.07 -30.88 11.06
N GLN A 267 42.98 -31.46 10.27
CA GLN A 267 44.39 -31.16 10.33
C GLN A 267 44.83 -30.14 9.30
N VAL A 268 44.32 -28.91 9.43
CA VAL A 268 44.96 -27.74 8.80
C VAL A 268 46.19 -27.36 9.63
N PRO A 269 47.40 -27.25 9.02
CA PRO A 269 48.54 -26.73 9.75
C PRO A 269 48.23 -25.32 10.24
N VAL A 270 48.26 -25.11 11.52
CA VAL A 270 48.23 -23.78 12.15
C VAL A 270 49.46 -23.03 11.68
N ILE A 271 49.34 -22.29 10.58
CA ILE A 271 50.25 -21.20 10.28
C ILE A 271 50.03 -20.21 11.42
N ALA A 272 51.09 -19.84 12.13
CA ALA A 272 51.06 -18.89 13.22
C ALA A 272 50.39 -17.57 12.73
N ALA A 273 49.07 -17.51 12.84
CA ALA A 273 48.28 -16.41 12.37
C ALA A 273 48.59 -15.20 13.28
N LYS A 274 48.87 -14.08 12.66
CA LYS A 274 48.94 -12.81 13.34
C LYS A 274 47.64 -12.67 14.13
N LYS A 275 47.74 -12.57 15.45
CA LYS A 275 46.59 -12.48 16.36
C LYS A 275 45.67 -11.33 15.90
N TRP A 276 44.37 -11.64 15.69
CA TRP A 276 43.40 -10.58 15.31
C TRP A 276 43.29 -9.56 16.46
N GLU A 277 43.48 -8.30 16.14
CA GLU A 277 43.35 -7.21 17.08
C GLU A 277 41.97 -6.49 16.85
N GLY A 278 41.22 -6.27 17.93
CA GLY A 278 39.88 -5.69 17.92
C GLY A 278 38.75 -6.69 17.78
N SER A 279 37.51 -6.19 17.55
CA SER A 279 36.31 -7.03 17.36
C SER A 279 36.44 -7.88 16.09
N PRO A 280 36.27 -9.21 16.18
CA PRO A 280 36.17 -10.03 14.96
C PRO A 280 34.80 -9.96 14.31
N PHE A 281 33.87 -9.21 14.89
CA PHE A 281 32.52 -9.02 14.41
C PHE A 281 32.34 -7.55 13.98
N PRO A 282 32.11 -7.28 12.70
CA PRO A 282 32.07 -5.90 12.20
C PRO A 282 30.81 -5.09 12.60
N GLY A 283 29.87 -5.71 13.34
CA GLY A 283 28.60 -5.09 13.67
C GLY A 283 27.74 -4.88 12.41
N LEU A 284 27.18 -3.68 12.26
CA LEU A 284 26.32 -3.36 11.12
C LEU A 284 27.07 -2.91 9.84
N ARG A 285 28.42 -2.80 9.89
CA ARG A 285 29.20 -2.48 8.68
C ARG A 285 29.42 -3.72 7.81
N SER A 286 29.56 -3.55 6.50
CA SER A 286 29.99 -4.63 5.61
C SER A 286 31.46 -5.02 5.87
N PHE A 287 31.77 -6.32 5.72
CA PHE A 287 33.14 -6.80 5.71
C PHE A 287 33.91 -6.20 4.54
N LYS A 288 35.11 -5.71 4.79
CA LYS A 288 36.02 -5.17 3.78
C LYS A 288 37.12 -6.19 3.49
N LYS A 289 37.96 -5.93 2.50
CA LYS A 289 39.09 -6.77 2.13
C LYS A 289 40.01 -7.14 3.31
N LEU A 290 40.28 -6.21 4.19
CA LEU A 290 41.12 -6.42 5.41
C LEU A 290 40.47 -7.39 6.42
N ASP A 291 39.14 -7.57 6.34
CA ASP A 291 38.38 -8.46 7.19
C ASP A 291 38.35 -9.90 6.64
N ALA A 292 38.99 -10.18 5.50
CA ALA A 292 39.00 -11.53 4.90
C ALA A 292 39.44 -12.66 5.86
N PRO A 293 40.41 -12.47 6.78
CA PRO A 293 40.80 -13.51 7.72
C PRO A 293 39.70 -13.91 8.72
N ILE A 294 38.70 -13.07 8.93
CA ILE A 294 37.55 -13.31 9.82
C ILE A 294 36.24 -13.50 9.07
N PHE A 295 36.26 -13.64 7.73
CA PHE A 295 35.09 -13.83 6.87
C PHE A 295 34.87 -15.32 6.58
N PHE A 296 33.91 -15.93 7.26
CA PHE A 296 33.59 -17.35 7.18
C PHE A 296 32.14 -17.62 6.82
N GLY A 297 31.84 -18.86 6.41
CA GLY A 297 30.49 -19.36 6.17
C GLY A 297 29.89 -18.90 4.83
N ARG A 298 30.74 -18.42 3.92
CA ARG A 298 30.36 -18.03 2.53
C ARG A 298 31.39 -18.53 1.50
N GLU A 299 32.15 -19.53 1.85
CA GLU A 299 33.24 -20.07 1.02
C GLU A 299 32.69 -20.58 -0.32
N ARG A 300 31.62 -21.35 -0.25
CA ARG A 300 30.96 -21.91 -1.44
C ARG A 300 30.43 -20.79 -2.38
N GLU A 301 29.68 -19.85 -1.85
CA GLU A 301 29.15 -18.73 -2.61
C GLU A 301 30.28 -17.86 -3.17
N THR A 302 31.36 -17.74 -2.42
CA THR A 302 32.58 -17.03 -2.90
C THR A 302 33.20 -17.74 -4.09
N ASP A 303 33.39 -19.09 -4.03
CA ASP A 303 33.92 -19.89 -5.13
C ASP A 303 33.01 -19.85 -6.37
N GLU A 304 31.70 -19.94 -6.17
CA GLU A 304 30.71 -19.82 -7.23
C GLU A 304 30.76 -18.41 -7.87
N LEU A 305 30.91 -17.36 -7.05
CA LEU A 305 31.03 -15.97 -7.53
C LEU A 305 32.35 -15.75 -8.28
N VAL A 306 33.46 -16.28 -7.79
CA VAL A 306 34.76 -16.24 -8.51
C VAL A 306 34.61 -16.87 -9.90
N ARG A 307 34.03 -18.09 -9.97
CA ARG A 307 33.78 -18.76 -11.26
C ARG A 307 32.89 -17.91 -12.15
N LYS A 308 31.79 -17.35 -11.64
CA LYS A 308 30.88 -16.52 -12.41
C LYS A 308 31.57 -15.27 -12.96
N VAL A 309 32.40 -14.60 -12.16
CA VAL A 309 33.20 -13.45 -12.58
C VAL A 309 34.25 -13.83 -13.62
N THR A 310 34.77 -15.07 -13.62
CA THR A 310 35.69 -15.54 -14.66
C THR A 310 34.96 -15.80 -15.97
N GLU A 311 33.73 -16.32 -15.92
CA GLU A 311 32.91 -16.64 -17.10
C GLU A 311 32.23 -15.41 -17.70
N SER A 312 31.83 -14.44 -16.88
CA SER A 312 31.10 -13.23 -17.28
C SER A 312 31.84 -11.95 -16.88
N ARG A 313 31.89 -10.98 -17.77
CA ARG A 313 32.53 -9.68 -17.50
C ARG A 313 31.65 -8.69 -16.76
N PHE A 314 30.36 -8.95 -16.71
CA PHE A 314 29.41 -8.26 -15.85
C PHE A 314 28.74 -9.28 -14.93
N VAL A 315 28.73 -9.03 -13.64
CA VAL A 315 28.06 -9.89 -12.66
C VAL A 315 27.27 -9.02 -11.68
N ALA A 316 25.98 -9.29 -11.56
CA ALA A 316 25.10 -8.69 -10.58
C ALA A 316 24.83 -9.68 -9.45
N VAL A 317 25.31 -9.35 -8.24
CA VAL A 317 25.04 -10.09 -7.02
C VAL A 317 23.72 -9.61 -6.44
N VAL A 318 22.69 -10.45 -6.56
CA VAL A 318 21.30 -10.15 -6.21
C VAL A 318 20.91 -10.83 -4.91
N GLY A 319 20.24 -10.14 -3.99
CA GLY A 319 19.74 -10.72 -2.75
C GLY A 319 19.01 -9.71 -1.88
N THR A 320 18.38 -10.18 -0.82
CA THR A 320 17.66 -9.34 0.15
C THR A 320 18.57 -8.33 0.84
N SER A 321 18.00 -7.28 1.44
CA SER A 321 18.76 -6.39 2.33
C SER A 321 19.35 -7.17 3.48
N GLY A 322 20.60 -6.88 3.86
CA GLY A 322 21.27 -7.59 4.96
C GLY A 322 21.75 -9.02 4.64
N SER A 323 21.58 -9.54 3.40
CA SER A 323 22.06 -10.89 3.02
C SER A 323 23.59 -11.05 2.93
N GLY A 324 24.33 -9.96 3.06
CA GLY A 324 25.80 -9.98 3.03
C GLY A 324 26.41 -9.80 1.62
N LYS A 325 25.67 -9.26 0.63
CA LYS A 325 26.15 -9.03 -0.76
C LYS A 325 27.47 -8.25 -0.82
N SER A 326 27.49 -7.08 -0.18
CA SER A 326 28.67 -6.21 -0.14
C SER A 326 29.84 -6.87 0.56
N SER A 327 29.58 -7.67 1.60
CA SER A 327 30.58 -8.43 2.34
C SER A 327 31.15 -9.58 1.50
N LEU A 328 30.30 -10.29 0.76
CA LEU A 328 30.71 -11.37 -0.13
C LEU A 328 31.67 -10.87 -1.22
N VAL A 329 31.37 -9.70 -1.80
CA VAL A 329 32.28 -9.09 -2.78
C VAL A 329 33.54 -8.55 -2.08
N GLY A 330 33.39 -7.78 -1.00
CA GLY A 330 34.48 -7.09 -0.33
C GLY A 330 35.51 -8.03 0.35
N ALA A 331 35.06 -9.00 1.13
CA ALA A 331 35.91 -9.90 1.89
C ALA A 331 36.02 -11.32 1.29
N GLY A 332 35.09 -11.71 0.43
CA GLY A 332 35.15 -12.99 -0.26
C GLY A 332 35.83 -12.91 -1.64
N LEU A 333 35.21 -12.18 -2.59
CA LEU A 333 35.66 -12.16 -3.97
C LEU A 333 37.02 -11.46 -4.15
N LEU A 334 37.14 -10.20 -3.69
CA LEU A 334 38.33 -9.39 -3.95
C LEU A 334 39.63 -10.03 -3.46
N PRO A 335 39.73 -10.57 -2.22
CA PRO A 335 40.95 -11.22 -1.78
C PRO A 335 41.34 -12.45 -2.59
N ARG A 336 40.35 -13.20 -3.09
CA ARG A 336 40.60 -14.37 -3.91
C ARG A 336 41.08 -14.04 -5.32
N LEU A 337 40.63 -12.99 -5.90
CA LEU A 337 41.09 -12.50 -7.20
C LEU A 337 42.52 -11.97 -7.14
N GLU A 338 42.93 -11.45 -6.00
CA GLU A 338 44.31 -10.96 -5.79
C GLU A 338 45.36 -12.05 -5.41
N GLY A 339 44.94 -13.28 -5.34
CA GLY A 339 45.84 -14.38 -4.97
C GLY A 339 46.27 -14.43 -3.48
N ASN A 340 45.69 -13.56 -2.64
CA ASN A 340 45.92 -13.52 -1.18
C ASN A 340 44.93 -14.41 -0.41
N ALA A 341 44.16 -15.25 -1.11
CA ALA A 341 43.20 -16.15 -0.47
C ALA A 341 43.96 -17.34 0.15
N ILE A 342 43.92 -17.42 1.44
CA ILE A 342 44.27 -18.58 2.22
C ILE A 342 43.34 -19.72 1.79
N ASN A 343 43.91 -20.78 1.16
CA ASN A 343 43.28 -22.08 0.85
C ASN A 343 42.17 -22.12 -0.23
N SER A 344 42.54 -22.22 -1.50
CA SER A 344 41.84 -23.08 -2.46
C SER A 344 42.79 -23.61 -3.53
N GLU A 345 42.79 -24.92 -3.78
CA GLU A 345 43.60 -25.56 -4.81
C GLU A 345 43.11 -25.19 -6.22
N THR A 346 41.94 -24.65 -6.37
CA THR A 346 41.32 -24.27 -7.67
C THR A 346 41.80 -22.93 -8.24
N THR A 347 42.44 -22.09 -7.42
CA THR A 347 42.86 -20.73 -7.85
C THR A 347 44.32 -20.68 -8.34
N ARG A 348 45.08 -21.78 -8.32
CA ARG A 348 46.49 -21.82 -8.68
C ARG A 348 46.79 -21.73 -10.20
N SER A 349 45.78 -21.69 -11.05
CA SER A 349 46.04 -21.86 -12.52
C SER A 349 45.77 -20.67 -13.38
N LYS A 350 45.39 -19.50 -12.84
CA LYS A 350 45.22 -18.29 -13.67
C LYS A 350 45.80 -17.08 -12.95
N ASP A 351 46.75 -16.42 -13.57
CA ASP A 351 47.32 -15.14 -13.14
C ASP A 351 46.32 -14.00 -13.20
N TRP A 352 45.38 -13.93 -12.25
CA TRP A 352 44.50 -12.81 -12.06
C TRP A 352 45.23 -11.71 -11.29
N LEU A 353 46.12 -11.02 -12.01
CA LEU A 353 46.76 -9.81 -11.51
C LEU A 353 45.78 -8.65 -11.67
N LEU A 354 45.09 -8.31 -10.59
CA LEU A 354 44.46 -7.01 -10.53
C LEU A 354 45.59 -5.96 -10.52
N PRO A 355 45.54 -4.92 -11.36
CA PRO A 355 46.63 -3.95 -11.43
C PRO A 355 46.79 -3.27 -10.06
N ASP A 356 48.03 -3.28 -9.57
CA ASP A 356 48.45 -2.47 -8.45
C ASP A 356 48.60 -1.04 -8.92
N PHE A 357 47.64 -0.18 -8.75
CA PHE A 357 47.72 1.23 -9.16
C PHE A 357 48.80 2.00 -8.39
N GLU A 358 49.11 1.57 -7.18
CA GLU A 358 50.29 2.00 -6.44
C GLU A 358 50.71 0.85 -5.50
N ARG A 359 51.96 0.47 -5.47
CA ARG A 359 52.47 -0.50 -4.50
C ARG A 359 52.11 -0.08 -3.08
N GLY A 360 51.18 -0.81 -2.44
CA GLY A 360 50.78 -0.57 -1.07
C GLY A 360 49.43 0.12 -0.87
N LYS A 361 48.67 0.50 -1.95
CA LYS A 361 47.31 1.02 -1.82
C LYS A 361 46.23 -0.02 -2.10
N ASP A 362 45.17 0.07 -1.30
CA ASP A 362 44.05 -0.85 -1.30
C ASP A 362 43.19 -0.71 -2.59
N TRP A 363 42.80 -1.84 -3.17
CA TRP A 363 41.86 -1.96 -4.33
C TRP A 363 40.48 -1.36 -4.06
N SER A 364 40.12 -0.98 -2.85
CA SER A 364 38.94 -0.20 -2.49
C SER A 364 38.78 1.09 -3.34
N GLY A 365 39.83 1.52 -4.02
CA GLY A 365 39.84 2.70 -4.87
C GLY A 365 38.84 2.67 -6.04
N LEU A 366 38.46 1.51 -6.59
CA LEU A 366 37.46 1.38 -7.64
C LEU A 366 36.09 0.91 -7.13
N ARG A 367 35.93 0.78 -5.84
CA ARG A 367 34.62 0.57 -5.20
C ARG A 367 33.94 1.91 -4.97
N PHE A 368 32.70 2.03 -5.42
CA PHE A 368 31.87 3.19 -5.15
C PHE A 368 30.39 2.79 -5.13
N THR A 369 29.51 3.68 -4.63
CA THR A 369 28.06 3.59 -4.78
C THR A 369 27.57 4.70 -5.70
N PRO A 370 26.56 4.47 -6.54
CA PRO A 370 26.08 5.48 -7.51
C PRO A 370 25.72 6.83 -6.88
N GLY A 371 25.18 6.83 -5.68
CA GLY A 371 24.77 8.03 -4.94
C GLY A 371 25.78 8.52 -3.90
N GLU A 372 27.04 8.04 -3.89
CA GLU A 372 28.06 8.39 -2.88
C GLU A 372 28.39 9.90 -2.81
N LEU A 373 28.28 10.59 -3.95
CA LEU A 373 28.58 12.01 -4.08
C LEU A 373 27.41 12.82 -4.69
N GLY A 374 26.16 12.44 -4.39
CA GLY A 374 24.95 13.12 -4.85
C GLY A 374 24.21 12.36 -5.95
N ASP A 375 23.52 13.09 -6.82
CA ASP A 375 22.60 12.54 -7.84
C ASP A 375 23.28 12.22 -9.21
N ASN A 376 24.58 12.41 -9.29
CA ASN A 376 25.37 12.15 -10.50
C ASN A 376 26.28 10.93 -10.29
N PRO A 377 25.96 9.74 -10.84
CA PRO A 377 26.75 8.53 -10.66
C PRO A 377 28.15 8.63 -11.29
N PHE A 378 28.33 9.50 -12.31
CA PHE A 378 29.64 9.76 -12.88
C PHE A 378 30.56 10.51 -11.93
N LEU A 379 30.03 11.32 -11.01
CA LEU A 379 30.84 12.03 -10.02
C LEU A 379 31.48 11.07 -9.02
N ALA A 380 30.74 10.05 -8.58
CA ALA A 380 31.26 9.01 -7.70
C ALA A 380 32.39 8.20 -8.37
N LEU A 381 32.21 7.84 -9.63
CA LEU A 381 33.27 7.17 -10.42
C LEU A 381 34.46 8.12 -10.67
N ALA A 382 34.20 9.35 -11.07
CA ALA A 382 35.24 10.34 -11.36
C ALA A 382 36.11 10.61 -10.14
N ALA A 383 35.57 10.64 -8.93
CA ALA A 383 36.33 10.80 -7.70
C ALA A 383 37.34 9.67 -7.45
N LYS A 384 37.04 8.45 -7.92
CA LYS A 384 37.94 7.30 -7.86
C LYS A 384 39.00 7.31 -8.98
N LEU A 385 38.67 7.91 -10.12
CA LEU A 385 39.58 8.00 -11.28
C LEU A 385 40.44 9.26 -11.29
N ALA A 386 40.04 10.33 -10.64
CA ALA A 386 40.75 11.60 -10.61
C ALA A 386 42.21 11.52 -10.15
N PRO A 387 42.63 10.63 -9.21
CA PRO A 387 44.02 10.45 -8.88
C PRO A 387 44.91 9.90 -10.00
N LEU A 388 44.29 9.34 -11.05
CA LEU A 388 45.01 8.77 -12.21
C LEU A 388 45.24 9.81 -13.32
N VAL A 389 44.57 10.97 -13.20
CA VAL A 389 44.64 12.05 -14.20
C VAL A 389 44.69 13.40 -13.50
N GLU A 390 45.40 14.36 -14.05
CA GLU A 390 45.45 15.75 -13.50
C GLU A 390 44.15 16.50 -13.81
N ALA A 391 43.03 16.04 -13.24
CA ALA A 391 41.71 16.66 -13.40
C ALA A 391 40.92 16.65 -12.08
N THR A 392 40.06 17.63 -11.90
CA THR A 392 39.13 17.60 -10.77
C THR A 392 38.02 16.55 -10.98
N PRO A 393 37.47 15.94 -9.91
CA PRO A 393 36.35 15.00 -10.04
C PRO A 393 35.15 15.57 -10.80
N LEU A 394 34.85 16.85 -10.63
CA LEU A 394 33.72 17.51 -11.30
C LEU A 394 33.94 17.60 -12.82
N GLU A 395 35.11 18.09 -13.25
CA GLU A 395 35.47 18.17 -14.67
C GLU A 395 35.48 16.79 -15.33
N LEU A 396 36.01 15.81 -14.61
CA LEU A 396 36.07 14.44 -15.12
C LEU A 396 34.65 13.83 -15.21
N SER A 397 33.76 14.09 -14.26
CA SER A 397 32.38 13.60 -14.29
C SER A 397 31.61 14.11 -15.51
N LEU A 398 31.80 15.38 -15.88
CA LEU A 398 31.19 15.98 -17.07
C LEU A 398 31.73 15.34 -18.38
N LYS A 399 33.05 15.07 -18.45
CA LYS A 399 33.65 14.37 -19.59
C LYS A 399 33.13 12.93 -19.72
N LEU A 400 33.00 12.20 -18.61
CA LEU A 400 32.48 10.83 -18.58
C LEU A 400 30.99 10.77 -19.00
N ALA A 401 30.18 11.73 -18.56
CA ALA A 401 28.78 11.81 -18.93
C ALA A 401 28.58 12.14 -20.44
N GLN A 402 29.43 13.01 -20.99
CA GLN A 402 29.38 13.37 -22.42
C GLN A 402 29.95 12.28 -23.32
N ASN A 403 30.98 11.56 -22.86
CA ASN A 403 31.64 10.50 -23.64
C ASN A 403 31.89 9.28 -22.72
N PRO A 404 30.99 8.29 -22.72
CA PRO A 404 31.16 7.07 -21.93
C PRO A 404 32.44 6.28 -22.22
N GLN A 405 33.03 6.39 -23.43
CA GLN A 405 34.29 5.74 -23.78
C GLN A 405 35.50 6.33 -23.07
N GLU A 406 35.41 7.54 -22.54
CA GLU A 406 36.51 8.16 -21.79
C GLU A 406 36.87 7.36 -20.54
N GLY A 407 35.87 6.78 -19.86
CA GLY A 407 36.10 5.89 -18.72
C GLY A 407 36.96 4.67 -19.09
N ILE A 408 36.69 4.07 -20.26
CA ILE A 408 37.46 2.93 -20.77
C ILE A 408 38.91 3.37 -21.10
N ARG A 409 39.08 4.52 -21.75
CA ARG A 409 40.39 5.07 -22.10
C ARG A 409 41.24 5.27 -20.86
N LEU A 410 40.69 5.88 -19.80
CA LEU A 410 41.41 6.15 -18.55
C LEU A 410 41.77 4.85 -17.79
N LEU A 411 40.85 3.91 -17.72
CA LEU A 411 41.13 2.60 -17.12
C LEU A 411 42.16 1.78 -17.96
N THR A 412 42.13 1.92 -19.28
CA THR A 412 43.11 1.28 -20.16
C THR A 412 44.50 1.91 -19.98
N GLN A 413 44.57 3.24 -19.85
CA GLN A 413 45.81 3.95 -19.54
C GLN A 413 46.42 3.50 -18.19
N ALA A 414 45.57 3.28 -17.19
CA ALA A 414 46.00 2.74 -15.90
C ALA A 414 46.59 1.31 -15.99
N LEU A 415 46.29 0.60 -17.06
CA LEU A 415 46.86 -0.73 -17.38
C LEU A 415 48.14 -0.67 -18.25
N GLU A 416 48.60 0.52 -18.64
CA GLU A 416 49.87 0.68 -19.40
C GLU A 416 51.05 0.27 -18.52
N GLY A 417 51.93 -0.52 -19.08
CA GLY A 417 53.09 -1.08 -18.32
C GLY A 417 52.82 -2.28 -17.44
N LYS A 418 51.56 -2.72 -17.37
CA LYS A 418 51.15 -3.93 -16.62
C LYS A 418 51.15 -5.16 -17.53
N PRO A 419 51.31 -6.39 -16.98
CA PRO A 419 51.18 -7.63 -17.75
C PRO A 419 49.92 -7.70 -18.60
N ALA A 420 49.94 -8.36 -19.76
CA ALA A 420 48.79 -8.52 -20.64
C ALA A 420 47.60 -9.24 -19.96
N SER A 421 47.89 -10.05 -18.95
CA SER A 421 46.91 -10.75 -18.07
C SER A 421 46.25 -9.86 -17.03
N ALA A 422 46.73 -8.64 -16.82
CA ALA A 422 46.17 -7.75 -15.81
C ALA A 422 44.78 -7.22 -16.23
N GLU A 423 43.80 -7.36 -15.36
CA GLU A 423 42.42 -6.88 -15.57
C GLU A 423 41.99 -5.90 -14.43
N VAL A 424 41.06 -5.00 -14.74
CA VAL A 424 40.48 -4.07 -13.79
C VAL A 424 39.10 -4.57 -13.38
N LEU A 425 38.84 -4.59 -12.08
CA LEU A 425 37.49 -4.84 -11.54
C LEU A 425 36.86 -3.53 -11.04
N VAL A 426 35.74 -3.17 -11.63
CA VAL A 426 34.89 -2.06 -11.17
C VAL A 426 33.80 -2.64 -10.28
N PHE A 427 33.85 -2.35 -8.98
CA PHE A 427 32.84 -2.79 -8.03
C PHE A 427 31.88 -1.65 -7.68
N ILE A 428 30.62 -1.80 -8.08
CA ILE A 428 29.55 -0.86 -7.81
C ILE A 428 28.66 -1.47 -6.72
N ASP A 429 28.76 -0.95 -5.54
CA ASP A 429 27.96 -1.40 -4.40
C ASP A 429 26.63 -0.64 -4.35
N GLN A 430 25.56 -1.27 -3.85
CA GLN A 430 24.22 -0.66 -3.78
C GLN A 430 23.73 -0.06 -5.12
N PHE A 431 23.79 -0.89 -6.17
CA PHE A 431 23.45 -0.47 -7.53
C PHE A 431 22.02 0.07 -7.67
N GLU A 432 21.12 -0.34 -6.76
CA GLU A 432 19.78 0.23 -6.65
C GLU A 432 19.75 1.77 -6.49
N GLU A 433 20.83 2.40 -6.03
CA GLU A 433 20.91 3.85 -5.91
C GLU A 433 20.90 4.53 -7.29
N LEU A 434 21.28 3.82 -8.35
CA LEU A 434 21.17 4.33 -9.71
C LEU A 434 19.70 4.62 -10.11
N PHE A 435 18.74 3.87 -9.54
CA PHE A 435 17.31 4.04 -9.82
C PHE A 435 16.58 4.93 -8.81
N THR A 436 17.21 5.22 -7.68
CA THR A 436 16.59 5.99 -6.59
C THR A 436 17.18 7.37 -6.37
N ARG A 437 18.41 7.60 -6.85
CA ARG A 437 19.17 8.83 -6.59
C ARG A 437 19.67 9.53 -7.85
N ALA A 438 20.02 8.74 -8.92
CA ALA A 438 20.60 9.36 -10.11
C ALA A 438 19.54 10.16 -10.87
N LYS A 439 19.99 11.26 -11.50
CA LYS A 439 19.17 12.01 -12.43
C LYS A 439 18.83 11.16 -13.65
N GLU A 440 17.62 11.30 -14.16
CA GLU A 440 17.11 10.50 -15.27
C GLU A 440 17.96 10.65 -16.55
N ASP A 441 18.49 11.85 -16.80
CA ASP A 441 19.36 12.15 -17.93
C ASP A 441 20.75 11.49 -17.83
N THR A 442 21.20 11.10 -16.62
CA THR A 442 22.49 10.42 -16.41
C THR A 442 22.38 8.90 -16.50
N LEU A 443 21.18 8.34 -16.34
CA LEU A 443 20.93 6.90 -16.25
C LEU A 443 21.34 6.18 -17.53
N GLY A 444 20.85 6.62 -18.69
CA GLY A 444 21.15 6.03 -19.99
C GLY A 444 22.66 6.01 -20.33
N PRO A 445 23.34 7.18 -20.31
CA PRO A 445 24.79 7.27 -20.52
C PRO A 445 25.61 6.41 -19.54
N PHE A 446 25.21 6.32 -18.27
CA PHE A 446 25.91 5.50 -17.29
C PHE A 446 25.77 4.01 -17.59
N CYS A 447 24.56 3.53 -17.93
CA CYS A 447 24.35 2.14 -18.36
C CYS A 447 25.13 1.79 -19.64
N GLN A 448 25.21 2.73 -20.59
CA GLN A 448 26.01 2.57 -21.79
C GLN A 448 27.49 2.42 -21.46
N MET A 449 28.04 3.23 -20.56
CA MET A 449 29.41 3.10 -20.09
C MET A 449 29.66 1.72 -19.45
N LEU A 450 28.73 1.23 -18.62
CA LEU A 450 28.87 -0.10 -18.00
C LEU A 450 28.90 -1.23 -19.04
N SER A 451 28.08 -1.15 -20.09
CA SER A 451 28.07 -2.11 -21.20
C SER A 451 29.45 -2.12 -21.92
N LEU A 452 29.95 -0.94 -22.24
CA LEU A 452 31.26 -0.80 -22.89
C LEU A 452 32.39 -1.33 -21.99
N LEU A 453 32.35 -1.10 -20.66
CA LEU A 453 33.33 -1.68 -19.73
C LEU A 453 33.22 -3.21 -19.69
N ALA A 454 31.99 -3.76 -19.71
CA ALA A 454 31.78 -5.21 -19.71
C ALA A 454 32.18 -5.89 -21.04
N GLU A 455 32.27 -5.16 -22.15
CA GLU A 455 32.72 -5.68 -23.43
C GLU A 455 34.25 -5.65 -23.56
N HIS A 456 34.93 -4.81 -22.78
CA HIS A 456 36.37 -4.65 -22.86
C HIS A 456 37.13 -5.90 -22.32
N PRO A 457 38.15 -6.44 -23.06
CA PRO A 457 38.79 -7.71 -22.69
C PRO A 457 39.56 -7.71 -21.38
N ARG A 458 39.93 -6.55 -20.86
CA ARG A 458 40.69 -6.40 -19.61
C ARG A 458 39.88 -5.73 -18.47
N MET A 459 38.57 -5.63 -18.58
CA MET A 459 37.73 -4.98 -17.59
C MET A 459 36.57 -5.89 -17.15
N ARG A 460 36.21 -5.82 -15.89
CA ARG A 460 35.06 -6.52 -15.30
C ARG A 460 34.26 -5.59 -14.40
N VAL A 461 32.97 -5.77 -14.40
CA VAL A 461 32.03 -5.00 -13.60
C VAL A 461 31.30 -5.96 -12.67
N VAL A 462 31.35 -5.69 -11.39
CA VAL A 462 30.55 -6.41 -10.39
C VAL A 462 29.66 -5.41 -9.69
N VAL A 463 28.36 -5.67 -9.65
CA VAL A 463 27.38 -4.84 -8.97
C VAL A 463 26.68 -5.63 -7.88
N THR A 464 26.34 -4.99 -6.76
CA THR A 464 25.41 -5.55 -5.79
C THR A 464 24.08 -4.84 -5.91
N ILE A 465 22.99 -5.59 -6.03
CA ILE A 465 21.65 -5.04 -6.18
C ILE A 465 20.66 -5.78 -5.29
N ARG A 466 19.69 -5.06 -4.75
CA ARG A 466 18.58 -5.65 -4.01
C ARG A 466 17.60 -6.33 -4.98
N HIS A 467 17.04 -7.46 -4.57
CA HIS A 467 16.13 -8.24 -5.41
C HIS A 467 14.85 -7.46 -5.80
N ASP A 468 14.39 -6.58 -4.92
CA ASP A 468 13.22 -5.72 -5.10
C ASP A 468 13.43 -4.61 -6.16
N PHE A 469 14.68 -4.34 -6.56
CA PHE A 469 15.02 -3.39 -7.65
C PHE A 469 15.39 -4.06 -8.98
N VAL A 470 15.41 -5.37 -9.04
CA VAL A 470 15.80 -6.10 -10.29
C VAL A 470 14.82 -5.79 -11.42
N HIS A 471 13.51 -5.62 -11.11
CA HIS A 471 12.52 -5.26 -12.12
C HIS A 471 12.86 -3.94 -12.83
N ARG A 472 13.31 -2.91 -12.10
CA ARG A 472 13.74 -1.62 -12.68
C ARG A 472 14.99 -1.76 -13.56
N ALA A 473 15.90 -2.63 -13.18
CA ALA A 473 17.07 -2.90 -14.01
C ALA A 473 16.70 -3.63 -15.31
N ILE A 474 15.68 -4.50 -15.28
CA ILE A 474 15.18 -5.23 -16.47
C ILE A 474 14.43 -4.30 -17.43
N GLU A 475 13.81 -3.22 -16.96
CA GLU A 475 13.14 -2.22 -17.79
C GLU A 475 14.12 -1.48 -18.71
N ILE A 476 15.42 -1.50 -18.40
CA ILE A 476 16.47 -0.89 -19.23
C ILE A 476 17.10 -1.97 -20.11
N PRO A 477 16.91 -1.97 -21.45
CA PRO A 477 17.32 -3.05 -22.33
C PRO A 477 18.81 -3.44 -22.21
N ILE A 478 19.71 -2.46 -22.08
CA ILE A 478 21.15 -2.68 -21.91
C ILE A 478 21.44 -3.45 -20.61
N LEU A 479 20.81 -3.08 -19.51
CA LEU A 479 20.98 -3.77 -18.22
C LEU A 479 20.33 -5.14 -18.22
N ALA A 480 19.17 -5.30 -18.85
CA ALA A 480 18.49 -6.58 -19.01
C ALA A 480 19.38 -7.61 -19.71
N GLU A 481 20.05 -7.20 -20.78
CA GLU A 481 20.99 -8.08 -21.52
C GLU A 481 22.19 -8.47 -20.67
N MET A 482 22.79 -7.52 -19.95
CA MET A 482 23.91 -7.80 -19.05
C MET A 482 23.51 -8.71 -17.88
N LEU A 483 22.34 -8.49 -17.29
CA LEU A 483 21.79 -9.32 -16.22
C LEU A 483 21.56 -10.77 -16.66
N ASN A 484 21.02 -10.99 -17.86
CA ASN A 484 20.80 -12.34 -18.40
C ASN A 484 22.09 -13.18 -18.46
N ARG A 485 23.23 -12.54 -18.67
CA ARG A 485 24.54 -13.21 -18.75
C ARG A 485 25.21 -13.34 -17.39
N GLY A 486 25.01 -12.35 -16.49
CA GLY A 486 25.75 -12.19 -15.26
C GLY A 486 24.93 -12.22 -13.98
N PHE A 487 23.80 -12.88 -13.94
CA PHE A 487 22.98 -12.96 -12.74
C PHE A 487 23.59 -13.94 -11.71
N PHE A 488 23.77 -13.49 -10.46
CA PHE A 488 24.21 -14.30 -9.33
C PHE A 488 23.29 -14.06 -8.12
N SER A 489 22.50 -15.06 -7.76
CA SER A 489 21.57 -14.99 -6.62
C SER A 489 22.24 -15.40 -5.33
N LEU A 490 22.21 -14.50 -4.33
CA LEU A 490 22.72 -14.76 -2.98
C LEU A 490 21.55 -15.07 -2.03
N ALA A 491 21.44 -16.35 -1.66
CA ALA A 491 20.46 -16.79 -0.66
C ALA A 491 20.90 -16.47 0.77
N ALA A 492 19.94 -16.50 1.70
CA ALA A 492 20.24 -16.45 3.13
C ALA A 492 21.12 -17.66 3.53
N PRO A 493 22.09 -17.48 4.45
CA PRO A 493 22.92 -18.58 4.91
C PRO A 493 22.12 -19.61 5.71
N THR A 494 22.51 -20.89 5.59
CA THR A 494 21.92 -21.95 6.41
C THR A 494 22.44 -21.88 7.87
N LEU A 495 21.75 -22.53 8.79
CA LEU A 495 22.19 -22.59 10.19
C LEU A 495 23.64 -23.08 10.37
N GLN A 496 24.08 -24.03 9.52
CA GLN A 496 25.46 -24.53 9.53
C GLN A 496 26.45 -23.39 9.20
N TYR A 497 26.18 -22.59 8.19
CA TYR A 497 27.04 -21.46 7.81
C TYR A 497 26.96 -20.32 8.82
N LEU A 498 25.79 -20.05 9.41
CA LEU A 498 25.67 -19.11 10.54
C LEU A 498 26.52 -19.54 11.74
N ALA A 499 26.56 -20.83 12.03
CA ALA A 499 27.43 -21.36 13.09
C ALA A 499 28.92 -21.10 12.79
N GLN A 500 29.36 -21.25 11.55
CA GLN A 500 30.72 -20.94 11.12
C GLN A 500 31.01 -19.43 11.23
N MET A 501 30.07 -18.58 10.81
CA MET A 501 30.17 -17.12 10.91
C MET A 501 30.26 -16.63 12.36
N LEU A 502 29.78 -17.42 13.32
CA LEU A 502 29.80 -17.12 14.73
C LEU A 502 31.10 -17.66 15.41
N LYS A 503 31.42 -18.95 15.18
CA LYS A 503 32.47 -19.63 15.94
C LYS A 503 33.89 -19.32 15.42
N TYR A 504 34.14 -19.36 14.12
CA TYR A 504 35.50 -19.24 13.59
C TYR A 504 36.11 -17.82 13.75
N PRO A 505 35.37 -16.69 13.54
CA PRO A 505 35.92 -15.37 13.85
C PRO A 505 36.29 -15.24 15.33
N ALA A 506 35.50 -15.82 16.25
CA ALA A 506 35.76 -15.82 17.67
C ALA A 506 37.06 -16.60 18.00
N GLU A 507 37.24 -17.77 17.40
CA GLU A 507 38.44 -18.60 17.58
C GLU A 507 39.71 -17.85 17.13
N ILE A 508 39.68 -17.18 15.97
CA ILE A 508 40.79 -16.36 15.45
C ILE A 508 41.14 -15.20 16.39
N ALA A 509 40.13 -14.60 17.01
CA ALA A 509 40.31 -13.53 17.98
C ALA A 509 40.60 -14.05 19.39
N ALA A 510 40.69 -15.37 19.60
CA ALA A 510 40.82 -16.03 20.89
C ALA A 510 39.75 -15.59 21.91
N LEU A 511 38.51 -15.56 21.47
CA LEU A 511 37.30 -15.35 22.29
C LEU A 511 36.69 -16.69 22.65
N GLU A 512 36.23 -16.82 23.89
CA GLU A 512 35.50 -17.99 24.37
C GLU A 512 34.03 -17.69 24.60
N PHE A 513 33.15 -18.58 24.17
CA PHE A 513 31.72 -18.50 24.48
C PHE A 513 31.39 -19.31 25.72
N ASP A 514 30.45 -18.86 26.52
CA ASP A 514 29.80 -19.71 27.52
C ASP A 514 29.15 -20.91 26.85
N GLY A 515 29.19 -22.07 27.53
CA GLY A 515 28.63 -23.31 27.00
C GLY A 515 27.15 -23.15 26.65
N GLY A 516 26.78 -23.46 25.39
CA GLY A 516 25.42 -23.33 24.87
C GLY A 516 25.02 -21.93 24.37
N LEU A 517 25.83 -20.89 24.56
CA LEU A 517 25.55 -19.55 24.08
C LEU A 517 25.52 -19.43 22.53
N PRO A 518 26.46 -20.05 21.79
CA PRO A 518 26.42 -20.09 20.34
C PRO A 518 25.10 -20.69 19.80
N GLU A 519 24.66 -21.79 20.39
CA GLU A 519 23.45 -22.49 20.02
C GLU A 519 22.18 -21.63 20.27
N GLN A 520 22.16 -20.89 21.39
CA GLN A 520 21.09 -19.97 21.71
C GLN A 520 21.03 -18.79 20.73
N ILE A 521 22.18 -18.18 20.43
CA ILE A 521 22.24 -17.08 19.43
C ILE A 521 21.74 -17.55 18.07
N LEU A 522 22.15 -18.77 17.64
CA LEU A 522 21.70 -19.36 16.38
C LEU A 522 20.21 -19.65 16.38
N HIS A 523 19.65 -20.14 17.48
CA HIS A 523 18.23 -20.39 17.63
C HIS A 523 17.42 -19.08 17.48
N ASP A 524 17.84 -18.04 18.18
CA ASP A 524 17.12 -16.75 18.21
C ASP A 524 17.31 -15.96 16.90
N THR A 525 18.41 -16.24 16.15
CA THR A 525 18.69 -15.63 14.85
C THR A 525 17.90 -16.30 13.72
N SER A 526 17.57 -17.58 13.80
CA SER A 526 17.08 -18.39 12.66
C SER A 526 15.68 -18.01 12.14
N ASN A 527 14.89 -17.27 12.92
CA ASN A 527 13.50 -17.00 12.63
C ASN A 527 13.22 -15.54 12.22
N GLU A 528 14.24 -14.67 12.11
CA GLU A 528 14.00 -13.26 11.86
C GLU A 528 14.50 -12.77 10.48
N PRO A 529 13.73 -11.95 9.77
CA PRO A 529 14.22 -11.26 8.58
C PRO A 529 15.40 -10.33 8.91
N GLY A 530 16.54 -10.50 8.21
CA GLY A 530 17.74 -9.71 8.49
C GLY A 530 18.62 -10.27 9.61
N ALA A 531 18.34 -11.48 10.05
CA ALA A 531 19.04 -12.22 11.11
C ALA A 531 20.57 -12.09 11.11
N LEU A 532 21.21 -12.11 9.93
CA LEU A 532 22.65 -12.02 9.81
C LEU A 532 23.20 -10.67 10.31
N ALA A 533 22.54 -9.57 10.01
CA ALA A 533 22.98 -8.25 10.48
C ALA A 533 22.75 -8.08 11.99
N LEU A 534 21.64 -8.62 12.50
CA LEU A 534 21.32 -8.63 13.92
C LEU A 534 22.33 -9.44 14.72
N MET A 535 22.67 -10.65 14.25
CA MET A 535 23.69 -11.50 14.85
C MET A 535 25.05 -10.80 14.90
N ALA A 536 25.46 -10.20 13.77
CA ALA A 536 26.73 -9.49 13.71
C ALA A 536 26.80 -8.30 14.69
N TYR A 537 25.68 -7.57 14.81
CA TYR A 537 25.58 -6.45 15.76
C TYR A 537 25.64 -6.93 17.22
N LEU A 538 24.84 -7.93 17.57
CA LEU A 538 24.85 -8.52 18.92
C LEU A 538 26.23 -9.01 19.32
N LEU A 539 26.92 -9.70 18.41
CA LEU A 539 28.25 -10.24 18.68
C LEU A 539 29.28 -9.12 18.89
N ASP A 540 29.16 -8.01 18.14
CA ASP A 540 30.01 -6.83 18.35
C ASP A 540 29.72 -6.16 19.72
N GLU A 541 28.47 -6.08 20.14
CA GLU A 541 28.10 -5.56 21.47
C GLU A 541 28.57 -6.49 22.60
N LEU A 542 28.43 -7.82 22.46
CA LEU A 542 28.96 -8.77 23.40
C LEU A 542 30.49 -8.65 23.53
N TYR A 543 31.18 -8.47 22.39
CA TYR A 543 32.64 -8.23 22.38
C TYR A 543 32.98 -6.94 23.15
N LYS A 544 32.29 -5.84 22.91
CA LYS A 544 32.53 -4.57 23.63
C LYS A 544 32.32 -4.69 25.14
N VAL A 545 31.34 -5.47 25.57
CA VAL A 545 31.10 -5.75 26.99
C VAL A 545 32.25 -6.56 27.58
N ALA A 546 32.69 -7.62 26.88
CA ALA A 546 33.81 -8.43 27.30
C ALA A 546 35.14 -7.62 27.33
N GLU A 547 35.37 -6.76 26.34
CA GLU A 547 36.52 -5.87 26.27
C GLU A 547 36.57 -4.87 27.45
N LYS A 548 35.42 -4.24 27.77
CA LYS A 548 35.29 -3.37 28.95
C LYS A 548 35.54 -4.10 30.27
N ARG A 549 35.14 -5.35 30.35
CA ARG A 549 35.40 -6.23 31.52
C ARG A 549 36.83 -6.68 31.58
N GLY A 550 37.57 -6.60 30.49
CA GLY A 550 38.98 -6.98 30.40
C GLY A 550 39.22 -8.48 30.27
N ASP A 551 38.17 -9.24 29.90
CA ASP A 551 38.26 -10.66 29.60
C ASP A 551 37.95 -10.95 28.12
N ARG A 552 38.08 -12.20 27.68
CA ARG A 552 37.79 -12.62 26.31
C ARG A 552 36.64 -13.61 26.27
N ARG A 553 35.74 -13.52 27.25
CA ARG A 553 34.62 -14.44 27.40
C ARG A 553 33.31 -13.76 27.08
N LEU A 554 32.60 -14.30 26.10
CA LEU A 554 31.26 -13.90 25.75
C LEU A 554 30.26 -14.69 26.59
N SER A 555 29.57 -14.02 27.52
CA SER A 555 28.81 -14.71 28.57
C SER A 555 27.29 -14.71 28.31
N PHE A 556 26.59 -15.75 28.85
CA PHE A 556 25.13 -15.77 28.89
C PHE A 556 24.55 -14.61 29.71
N GLY A 557 25.27 -14.14 30.73
CA GLY A 557 24.86 -12.99 31.52
C GLY A 557 24.73 -11.72 30.67
N ASP A 558 25.78 -11.46 29.88
CA ASP A 558 25.78 -10.31 28.95
C ASP A 558 24.72 -10.44 27.86
N TYR A 559 24.53 -11.63 27.29
CA TYR A 559 23.50 -11.93 26.32
C TYR A 559 22.08 -11.63 26.83
N LYS A 560 21.78 -12.06 28.07
CA LYS A 560 20.51 -11.77 28.73
C LYS A 560 20.35 -10.29 29.06
N ALA A 561 21.44 -9.62 29.48
CA ALA A 561 21.44 -8.18 29.75
C ALA A 561 21.17 -7.33 28.48
N LEU A 562 21.52 -7.87 27.30
CA LEU A 562 21.21 -7.30 26.00
C LEU A 562 19.83 -7.73 25.45
N GLU A 563 19.06 -8.53 26.22
CA GLU A 563 17.73 -9.06 25.83
C GLU A 563 17.76 -9.86 24.52
N GLY A 564 18.87 -10.55 24.26
CA GLY A 564 19.05 -11.38 23.09
C GLY A 564 19.32 -10.62 21.78
N VAL A 565 19.06 -11.28 20.64
CA VAL A 565 19.39 -10.75 19.30
C VAL A 565 18.59 -9.48 18.98
N GLY A 566 17.31 -9.48 19.29
CA GLY A 566 16.44 -8.32 19.06
C GLY A 566 16.65 -7.19 20.06
N GLY A 567 16.82 -7.53 21.33
CA GLY A 567 16.91 -6.55 22.42
C GLY A 567 18.11 -5.60 22.33
N ALA A 568 19.24 -6.07 21.79
CA ALA A 568 20.46 -5.24 21.68
C ALA A 568 20.22 -3.95 20.88
N ILE A 569 19.51 -4.03 19.74
CA ILE A 569 19.17 -2.83 18.93
C ILE A 569 18.16 -1.97 19.66
N GLY A 570 17.11 -2.58 20.24
CA GLY A 570 16.09 -1.86 20.99
C GLY A 570 16.67 -1.10 22.18
N LYS A 571 17.55 -1.74 22.94
CA LYS A 571 18.25 -1.11 24.07
C LYS A 571 19.13 0.07 23.62
N ARG A 572 19.90 -0.09 22.54
CA ARG A 572 20.72 0.99 21.98
C ARG A 572 19.87 2.17 21.54
N ALA A 573 18.72 1.90 20.89
CA ALA A 573 17.78 2.92 20.47
C ALA A 573 17.17 3.67 21.67
N GLU A 574 16.78 2.95 22.71
CA GLU A 574 16.22 3.52 23.94
C GLU A 574 17.28 4.36 24.70
N GLU A 575 18.51 3.89 24.81
CA GLU A 575 19.61 4.65 25.39
C GLU A 575 19.87 5.94 24.62
N THR A 576 19.88 5.87 23.29
CA THR A 576 20.07 7.04 22.42
C THR A 576 18.92 8.04 22.56
N PHE A 577 17.67 7.53 22.55
CA PHE A 577 16.48 8.35 22.76
C PHE A 577 16.48 9.05 24.13
N ASN A 578 16.84 8.32 25.18
CA ASN A 578 16.91 8.86 26.54
C ASN A 578 18.01 9.95 26.69
N SER A 579 19.06 9.88 25.89
CA SER A 579 20.14 10.89 25.88
C SER A 579 19.74 12.22 25.22
N LEU A 580 18.65 12.25 24.47
CA LEU A 580 18.14 13.49 23.85
C LEU A 580 17.68 14.49 24.92
N ARG A 581 17.81 15.77 24.62
CA ARG A 581 17.31 16.86 25.48
C ARG A 581 15.80 17.03 25.30
N GLY A 582 15.11 17.49 26.33
CA GLY A 582 13.67 17.76 26.32
C GLY A 582 12.86 16.84 27.23
N THR A 583 11.59 17.14 27.39
CA THR A 583 10.63 16.30 28.11
C THR A 583 10.33 15.02 27.33
N GLU A 584 9.78 14.02 28.01
CA GLU A 584 9.40 12.74 27.35
C GLU A 584 8.40 12.97 26.22
N GLU A 585 7.43 13.86 26.42
CA GLU A 585 6.40 14.20 25.42
C GLU A 585 7.00 14.87 24.18
N GLU A 586 7.94 15.81 24.37
CA GLU A 586 8.67 16.45 23.26
C GLU A 586 9.49 15.46 22.47
N LYS A 587 10.19 14.53 23.14
CA LYS A 587 10.97 13.48 22.49
C LYS A 587 10.09 12.51 21.71
N ILE A 588 8.93 12.11 22.25
CA ILE A 588 7.97 11.22 21.55
C ILE A 588 7.41 11.92 20.31
N ARG A 589 7.07 13.21 20.42
CA ARG A 589 6.62 13.98 19.26
C ARG A 589 7.71 14.06 18.20
N LEU A 590 8.94 14.37 18.60
CA LEU A 590 10.10 14.43 17.72
C LEU A 590 10.37 13.09 17.02
N LEU A 591 10.28 11.97 17.77
CA LEU A 591 10.35 10.63 17.23
C LEU A 591 9.29 10.42 16.16
N GLY A 592 8.03 10.76 16.45
CA GLY A 592 6.92 10.61 15.51
C GLY A 592 7.14 11.40 14.22
N ARG A 593 7.60 12.63 14.31
CA ARG A 593 7.90 13.51 13.18
C ARG A 593 9.02 12.97 12.29
N VAL A 594 10.07 12.39 12.88
CA VAL A 594 11.17 11.78 12.12
C VAL A 594 10.75 10.45 11.50
N PHE A 595 10.19 9.56 12.30
CA PHE A 595 9.91 8.19 11.83
C PHE A 595 8.70 8.09 10.89
N ARG A 596 7.76 9.05 10.90
CA ARG A 596 6.72 9.13 9.88
C ARG A 596 7.30 9.22 8.46
N GLU A 597 8.46 9.85 8.31
CA GLU A 597 9.14 9.98 7.03
C GLU A 597 10.02 8.76 6.68
N LEU A 598 10.46 8.00 7.67
CA LEU A 598 11.38 6.89 7.50
C LEU A 598 10.71 5.51 7.49
N VAL A 599 9.41 5.45 7.83
CA VAL A 599 8.61 4.22 7.88
C VAL A 599 7.59 4.20 6.75
N GLU A 600 7.47 3.05 6.11
CA GLU A 600 6.37 2.68 5.23
C GLU A 600 5.79 1.34 5.68
N VAL A 601 4.48 1.15 5.55
CA VAL A 601 3.82 -0.12 5.88
C VAL A 601 3.35 -0.77 4.59
N ASN A 602 3.72 -2.03 4.36
CA ASN A 602 3.31 -2.78 3.18
C ASN A 602 1.87 -3.31 3.30
N ASP A 603 1.36 -3.96 2.25
CA ASP A 603 -0.02 -4.47 2.22
C ASP A 603 -0.28 -5.60 3.23
N GLU A 604 0.77 -6.23 3.75
CA GLU A 604 0.70 -7.24 4.81
C GLU A 604 0.74 -6.63 6.23
N GLY A 605 0.75 -5.30 6.34
CA GLY A 605 0.85 -4.59 7.62
C GLY A 605 2.26 -4.54 8.19
N LYS A 606 3.29 -4.95 7.45
CA LYS A 606 4.66 -4.98 7.93
C LYS A 606 5.37 -3.65 7.67
N ALA A 607 6.00 -3.11 8.71
CA ALA A 607 6.83 -1.92 8.59
C ALA A 607 8.09 -2.20 7.77
N THR A 608 8.38 -1.32 6.84
CA THR A 608 9.55 -1.33 5.97
C THR A 608 10.22 0.04 5.98
N ARG A 609 11.51 0.08 5.69
CA ARG A 609 12.24 1.35 5.68
C ARG A 609 11.93 2.16 4.43
N ARG A 610 11.79 3.45 4.65
CA ARG A 610 11.67 4.47 3.60
C ARG A 610 12.87 5.41 3.67
N ARG A 611 13.33 5.89 2.52
CA ARG A 611 14.29 6.99 2.41
C ARG A 611 13.56 8.31 2.35
N ALA A 612 14.01 9.28 3.12
CA ALA A 612 13.47 10.62 3.14
C ALA A 612 14.56 11.66 2.81
N PRO A 613 14.26 12.66 1.96
CA PRO A 613 15.18 13.76 1.72
C PRO A 613 15.50 14.54 3.00
N GLN A 614 16.77 14.86 3.24
CA GLN A 614 17.17 15.60 4.45
C GLN A 614 16.45 16.95 4.59
N ARG A 615 16.10 17.59 3.48
CA ARG A 615 15.35 18.87 3.46
C ARG A 615 13.92 18.78 4.04
N HIS A 616 13.39 17.58 4.25
CA HIS A 616 12.07 17.38 4.87
C HIS A 616 12.14 17.47 6.40
N PHE A 617 13.34 17.55 6.96
CA PHE A 617 13.54 17.59 8.40
C PHE A 617 13.97 18.98 8.86
N ASP A 618 13.34 19.45 9.92
CA ASP A 618 13.72 20.70 10.55
C ASP A 618 15.00 20.54 11.43
N PRO A 619 15.59 21.66 11.92
CA PRO A 619 16.80 21.59 12.73
C PRO A 619 16.66 20.75 14.02
N GLU A 620 15.46 20.70 14.60
CA GLU A 620 15.20 19.92 15.81
C GLU A 620 15.17 18.42 15.48
N GLU A 621 14.50 18.03 14.39
CA GLU A 621 14.45 16.66 13.86
C GLU A 621 15.85 16.16 13.46
N LEU A 622 16.68 17.04 12.87
CA LEU A 622 18.06 16.71 12.55
C LEU A 622 18.90 16.38 13.78
N THR A 623 18.61 16.94 14.96
CA THR A 623 19.29 16.59 16.20
C THR A 623 19.06 15.14 16.61
N LEU A 624 17.83 14.63 16.50
CA LEU A 624 17.52 13.21 16.71
C LEU A 624 18.22 12.35 15.66
N ILE A 625 18.11 12.75 14.38
CA ILE A 625 18.73 12.02 13.26
C ILE A 625 20.25 11.90 13.47
N GLU A 626 20.93 12.94 13.93
CA GLU A 626 22.37 12.92 14.22
C GLU A 626 22.72 11.95 15.35
N ALA A 627 22.02 12.04 16.47
CA ALA A 627 22.22 11.13 17.60
C ALA A 627 22.02 9.65 17.19
N PHE A 628 20.98 9.37 16.42
CA PHE A 628 20.69 8.01 15.93
C PHE A 628 21.68 7.56 14.84
N THR A 629 22.23 8.49 14.06
CA THR A 629 23.28 8.21 13.06
C THR A 629 24.61 7.86 13.76
N GLU A 630 24.99 8.60 14.80
CA GLU A 630 26.16 8.29 15.63
C GLU A 630 26.00 6.92 16.32
N ALA A 631 24.76 6.60 16.74
CA ALA A 631 24.42 5.29 17.29
C ALA A 631 24.35 4.17 16.22
N ARG A 632 24.51 4.48 14.93
CA ARG A 632 24.38 3.59 13.76
C ARG A 632 23.00 2.95 13.58
N LEU A 633 21.98 3.59 14.07
CA LEU A 633 20.58 3.19 13.93
C LEU A 633 19.93 3.82 12.71
N LEU A 634 20.39 4.98 12.32
CA LEU A 634 20.06 5.65 11.06
C LEU A 634 21.32 5.79 10.19
N VAL A 635 21.09 5.90 8.89
CA VAL A 635 22.11 6.27 7.91
C VAL A 635 21.71 7.62 7.34
N LYS A 636 22.62 8.58 7.43
CA LYS A 636 22.46 9.92 6.87
C LYS A 636 23.56 10.16 5.85
N ASP A 637 23.21 10.59 4.67
CA ASP A 637 24.15 11.14 3.71
C ASP A 637 23.84 12.64 3.49
N LYS A 638 24.45 13.26 2.49
CA LYS A 638 24.28 14.71 2.23
C LYS A 638 22.85 15.09 1.84
N GLU A 639 22.04 14.16 1.38
CA GLU A 639 20.73 14.45 0.81
C GLU A 639 19.58 13.64 1.42
N GLN A 640 19.87 12.48 2.01
CA GLN A 640 18.84 11.55 2.46
C GLN A 640 19.14 10.95 3.83
N VAL A 641 18.08 10.52 4.48
CA VAL A 641 18.09 9.79 5.75
C VAL A 641 17.30 8.50 5.58
N GLU A 642 17.80 7.40 6.10
CA GLU A 642 17.09 6.12 6.16
C GLU A 642 17.41 5.35 7.45
N VAL A 643 16.58 4.39 7.79
CA VAL A 643 16.83 3.46 8.90
C VAL A 643 17.91 2.47 8.48
N ALA A 644 18.92 2.30 9.30
CA ALA A 644 20.04 1.40 9.02
C ALA A 644 19.60 -0.06 8.87
N HIS A 645 18.62 -0.49 9.70
CA HIS A 645 18.09 -1.85 9.67
C HIS A 645 16.61 -1.90 10.10
N GLU A 646 15.78 -2.63 9.35
CA GLU A 646 14.32 -2.76 9.61
C GLU A 646 13.98 -3.44 10.94
N ALA A 647 14.92 -4.23 11.50
CA ALA A 647 14.77 -4.80 12.83
C ALA A 647 14.56 -3.75 13.92
N LEU A 648 14.97 -2.51 13.71
CA LEU A 648 14.68 -1.40 14.63
C LEU A 648 13.18 -1.22 14.87
N PHE A 649 12.36 -1.44 13.83
CA PHE A 649 10.90 -1.33 13.90
C PHE A 649 10.23 -2.39 14.78
N LEU A 650 10.89 -3.54 14.94
CA LEU A 650 10.37 -4.67 15.74
C LEU A 650 11.00 -4.71 17.13
N SER A 651 12.30 -4.40 17.20
CA SER A 651 13.10 -4.61 18.42
C SER A 651 13.09 -3.42 19.38
N TRP A 652 12.83 -2.20 18.87
CA TRP A 652 12.68 -1.04 19.75
C TRP A 652 11.22 -0.87 20.13
N LYS A 653 10.87 -1.33 21.31
CA LYS A 653 9.48 -1.40 21.80
C LYS A 653 8.69 -0.11 21.61
N ARG A 654 9.26 1.03 21.99
CA ARG A 654 8.66 2.35 21.83
C ARG A 654 8.26 2.64 20.38
N LEU A 655 9.17 2.37 19.44
CA LEU A 655 8.92 2.59 18.01
C LEU A 655 7.94 1.55 17.46
N ALA A 656 8.04 0.30 17.88
CA ALA A 656 7.14 -0.77 17.48
C ALA A 656 5.69 -0.47 17.90
N GLU A 657 5.47 -0.03 19.14
CA GLU A 657 4.18 0.39 19.67
C GLU A 657 3.65 1.63 18.90
N TRP A 658 4.50 2.63 18.68
CA TRP A 658 4.14 3.83 17.92
C TRP A 658 3.72 3.51 16.47
N ILE A 659 4.41 2.59 15.81
CA ILE A 659 4.07 2.12 14.46
C ILE A 659 2.75 1.34 14.49
N ALA A 660 2.59 0.43 15.46
CA ALA A 660 1.40 -0.41 15.58
C ALA A 660 0.12 0.42 15.81
N GLU A 661 0.20 1.45 16.64
CA GLU A 661 -0.90 2.40 16.88
C GLU A 661 -1.32 3.18 15.63
N ARG A 662 -0.41 3.33 14.65
CA ARG A 662 -0.59 4.15 13.44
C ARG A 662 -0.53 3.32 12.16
N GLN A 663 -0.61 2.01 12.28
CA GLN A 663 -0.47 1.10 11.14
C GLN A 663 -1.49 1.40 10.04
N ASP A 664 -2.76 1.59 10.41
CA ASP A 664 -3.83 1.93 9.48
C ASP A 664 -3.59 3.27 8.78
N ASP A 665 -3.05 4.25 9.51
CA ASP A 665 -2.70 5.57 8.97
C ASP A 665 -1.57 5.46 7.92
N PHE A 666 -0.54 4.66 8.18
CA PHE A 666 0.53 4.41 7.20
C PHE A 666 0.02 3.67 5.95
N MET A 667 -0.86 2.69 6.13
CA MET A 667 -1.47 1.98 5.01
C MET A 667 -2.34 2.93 4.18
N LEU A 668 -3.14 3.77 4.82
CA LEU A 668 -3.96 4.76 4.15
C LEU A 668 -3.10 5.79 3.39
N ARG A 669 -2.03 6.30 4.02
CA ARG A 669 -1.07 7.21 3.35
C ARG A 669 -0.47 6.60 2.09
N ARG A 670 -0.08 5.32 2.15
CA ARG A 670 0.42 4.58 0.98
C ARG A 670 -0.65 4.47 -0.12
N GLN A 671 -1.90 4.18 0.25
CA GLN A 671 -3.01 4.12 -0.70
C GLN A 671 -3.22 5.48 -1.40
N VAL A 672 -3.17 6.57 -0.64
CA VAL A 672 -3.26 7.93 -1.21
C VAL A 672 -2.13 8.19 -2.21
N ARG A 673 -0.89 7.87 -1.84
CA ARG A 673 0.27 8.05 -2.71
C ARG A 673 0.14 7.28 -4.02
N ASN A 674 -0.23 6.01 -3.94
CA ASN A 674 -0.39 5.17 -5.13
C ASN A 674 -1.51 5.69 -6.03
N ALA A 675 -2.66 6.06 -5.43
CA ALA A 675 -3.79 6.61 -6.17
C ALA A 675 -3.47 7.98 -6.79
N ALA A 676 -2.74 8.84 -6.09
CA ALA A 676 -2.30 10.13 -6.62
C ALA A 676 -1.32 9.97 -7.79
N ALA A 677 -0.40 9.00 -7.70
CA ALA A 677 0.52 8.68 -8.79
C ALA A 677 -0.21 8.12 -10.02
N GLU A 678 -1.16 7.20 -9.82
CA GLU A 678 -2.02 6.68 -10.89
C GLU A 678 -2.82 7.80 -11.55
N TRP A 679 -3.46 8.66 -10.74
CA TRP A 679 -4.22 9.81 -11.22
C TRP A 679 -3.38 10.78 -12.09
N LYS A 680 -2.13 11.02 -11.68
CA LYS A 680 -1.18 11.83 -12.45
C LYS A 680 -0.79 11.14 -13.77
N ASN A 681 -0.48 9.83 -13.73
CA ASN A 681 -0.06 9.06 -14.91
C ASN A 681 -1.18 8.96 -15.97
N GLU A 682 -2.44 8.94 -15.54
CA GLU A 682 -3.65 8.95 -16.39
C GLU A 682 -4.02 10.37 -16.85
N ASN A 683 -3.18 11.37 -16.63
CA ASN A 683 -3.41 12.77 -16.97
C ASN A 683 -4.62 13.40 -16.24
N TYR A 684 -4.71 13.15 -14.93
CA TYR A 684 -5.63 13.80 -13.97
C TYR A 684 -7.15 13.57 -14.23
N PRO A 685 -7.62 12.36 -14.57
CA PRO A 685 -9.02 12.13 -14.86
C PRO A 685 -9.88 12.23 -13.60
N VAL A 686 -11.08 12.81 -13.74
CA VAL A 686 -12.00 13.03 -12.62
C VAL A 686 -12.48 11.73 -11.99
N TYR A 687 -12.65 10.67 -12.77
CA TYR A 687 -13.16 9.37 -12.29
C TYR A 687 -12.21 8.64 -11.34
N LEU A 688 -10.93 8.97 -11.31
CA LEU A 688 -9.97 8.42 -10.36
C LEU A 688 -9.91 9.18 -9.03
N ARG A 689 -10.54 10.37 -8.95
CA ARG A 689 -10.58 11.13 -7.69
C ARG A 689 -11.40 10.40 -6.62
N TRP A 690 -10.95 10.50 -5.41
CA TRP A 690 -11.68 9.93 -4.28
C TRP A 690 -12.84 10.83 -3.86
N LEU A 691 -13.93 10.17 -3.47
CA LEU A 691 -15.12 10.85 -2.95
C LEU A 691 -14.89 11.28 -1.50
N GLN A 692 -15.70 12.23 -1.03
CA GLN A 692 -15.58 12.84 0.30
C GLN A 692 -15.51 11.80 1.44
N GLU A 693 -16.34 10.77 1.36
CA GLU A 693 -16.40 9.71 2.37
C GLU A 693 -15.08 8.92 2.49
N ARG A 694 -14.33 8.86 1.40
CA ARG A 694 -12.99 8.24 1.38
C ARG A 694 -11.90 9.23 1.75
N LEU A 695 -12.14 10.53 1.57
CA LEU A 695 -11.20 11.59 1.93
C LEU A 695 -11.26 11.96 3.42
N GLU A 696 -12.39 11.83 4.10
CA GLU A 696 -12.52 12.15 5.52
C GLU A 696 -11.51 11.39 6.41
N PRO A 697 -11.35 10.06 6.27
CA PRO A 697 -10.29 9.36 7.00
C PRO A 697 -8.88 9.87 6.65
N VAL A 698 -8.65 10.32 5.40
CA VAL A 698 -7.35 10.88 4.97
C VAL A 698 -7.05 12.19 5.68
N TYR A 699 -8.02 13.07 5.84
CA TYR A 699 -7.83 14.32 6.59
C TYR A 699 -7.52 14.06 8.06
N ALA A 700 -8.25 13.14 8.69
CA ALA A 700 -7.98 12.73 10.05
C ALA A 700 -6.59 12.08 10.21
N MET A 701 -6.17 11.26 9.26
CA MET A 701 -4.83 10.68 9.20
C MET A 701 -3.76 11.76 8.99
N LYS A 702 -4.00 12.73 8.09
CA LYS A 702 -3.10 13.86 7.85
C LYS A 702 -2.79 14.62 9.14
N GLU A 703 -3.80 14.87 9.97
CA GLU A 703 -3.65 15.51 11.28
C GLU A 703 -2.90 14.62 12.27
N ARG A 704 -3.27 13.33 12.41
CA ARG A 704 -2.63 12.41 13.37
C ARG A 704 -1.17 12.13 13.08
N LEU A 705 -0.82 12.01 11.78
CA LEU A 705 0.56 11.82 11.36
C LEU A 705 1.32 13.15 11.20
N GLU A 706 0.66 14.31 11.34
CA GLU A 706 1.21 15.62 10.94
C GLU A 706 1.83 15.54 9.52
N TRP A 707 1.15 14.81 8.61
CA TRP A 707 1.69 14.50 7.29
C TRP A 707 1.59 15.69 6.34
N GLU A 708 2.70 16.00 5.69
CA GLU A 708 2.76 16.99 4.62
C GLU A 708 2.79 16.28 3.26
N PRO A 709 1.65 16.27 2.53
CA PRO A 709 1.59 15.67 1.19
C PRO A 709 2.42 16.48 0.18
N ASP A 710 2.91 15.80 -0.85
CA ASP A 710 3.52 16.48 -1.98
C ASP A 710 2.46 17.21 -2.82
N GLU A 711 2.89 17.99 -3.83
CA GLU A 711 1.98 18.79 -4.67
C GLU A 711 0.93 17.92 -5.38
N THR A 712 1.28 16.74 -5.84
CA THR A 712 0.37 15.80 -6.51
C THR A 712 -0.61 15.19 -5.52
N GLU A 713 -0.11 14.77 -4.37
CA GLU A 713 -0.91 14.23 -3.27
C GLU A 713 -1.90 15.28 -2.75
N GLU A 714 -1.45 16.54 -2.53
CA GLU A 714 -2.30 17.63 -2.05
C GLU A 714 -3.42 17.97 -3.05
N GLN A 715 -3.11 17.99 -4.35
CA GLN A 715 -4.12 18.17 -5.39
C GLN A 715 -5.08 16.99 -5.47
N PHE A 716 -4.60 15.77 -5.26
CA PHE A 716 -5.42 14.55 -5.29
C PHE A 716 -6.41 14.49 -4.13
N ILE A 717 -5.96 14.83 -2.91
CA ILE A 717 -6.80 14.84 -1.70
C ILE A 717 -7.58 16.14 -1.52
N GLU A 718 -7.58 17.02 -2.51
CA GLU A 718 -8.39 18.23 -2.45
C GLU A 718 -9.87 17.89 -2.19
N ALA A 719 -10.49 18.65 -1.26
CA ALA A 719 -11.88 18.42 -0.87
C ALA A 719 -12.82 18.35 -2.10
N GLU A 720 -13.65 17.33 -2.12
CA GLU A 720 -14.56 17.05 -3.24
C GLU A 720 -15.41 18.26 -3.61
N GLN A 721 -15.87 19.03 -2.62
CA GLN A 721 -16.65 20.25 -2.86
C GLN A 721 -15.91 21.25 -3.75
N LYS A 722 -14.59 21.42 -3.57
CA LYS A 722 -13.82 22.42 -4.31
C LYS A 722 -13.72 22.09 -5.80
N TRP A 723 -13.42 20.84 -6.13
CA TRP A 723 -13.29 20.48 -7.54
C TRP A 723 -14.66 20.33 -8.22
N LEU A 724 -15.71 19.90 -7.50
CA LEU A 724 -17.08 19.91 -8.02
C LEU A 724 -17.56 21.33 -8.35
N LEU A 725 -17.25 22.32 -7.50
CA LEU A 725 -17.58 23.70 -7.76
C LEU A 725 -16.84 24.27 -8.97
N ARG A 726 -15.57 23.91 -9.18
CA ARG A 726 -14.84 24.29 -10.41
C ARG A 726 -15.42 23.62 -11.64
N GLU A 727 -15.78 22.35 -11.56
CA GLU A 727 -16.42 21.63 -12.67
C GLU A 727 -17.78 22.24 -13.02
N LYS A 728 -18.59 22.63 -12.02
CA LYS A 728 -19.84 23.35 -12.21
C LYS A 728 -19.64 24.66 -13.02
N ASP A 729 -18.56 25.38 -12.77
CA ASP A 729 -18.29 26.67 -13.42
C ASP A 729 -17.79 26.51 -14.87
N ASN A 730 -17.41 25.32 -15.28
CA ASN A 730 -17.02 25.03 -16.66
C ASN A 730 -18.24 25.12 -17.60
N PRO A 731 -18.19 25.97 -18.64
CA PRO A 731 -19.30 26.11 -19.61
C PRO A 731 -19.69 24.83 -20.35
N GLN A 732 -18.72 23.89 -20.49
CA GLN A 732 -18.92 22.62 -21.19
C GLN A 732 -19.58 21.53 -20.31
N THR A 733 -19.80 21.78 -19.03
CA THR A 733 -20.47 20.83 -18.16
C THR A 733 -21.92 20.62 -18.57
N SER A 734 -22.29 19.37 -18.85
CA SER A 734 -23.63 19.01 -19.32
C SER A 734 -24.72 19.23 -18.25
N HIS A 735 -25.96 19.34 -18.65
CA HIS A 735 -27.12 19.46 -17.75
C HIS A 735 -27.18 18.33 -16.73
N GLN A 736 -27.04 17.09 -17.18
CA GLN A 736 -27.03 15.93 -16.29
C GLN A 736 -25.88 16.00 -15.29
N ARG A 737 -24.70 16.36 -15.76
CA ARG A 737 -23.55 16.48 -14.86
C ARG A 737 -23.71 17.61 -13.84
N ARG A 738 -24.32 18.75 -14.22
CA ARG A 738 -24.66 19.83 -13.29
C ARG A 738 -25.64 19.37 -12.21
N GLU A 739 -26.65 18.57 -12.60
CA GLU A 739 -27.60 17.98 -11.65
C GLU A 739 -26.90 17.04 -10.68
N GLU A 740 -26.04 16.12 -11.18
CA GLU A 740 -25.24 15.22 -10.36
C GLU A 740 -24.34 15.98 -9.37
N ILE A 741 -23.67 17.05 -9.83
CA ILE A 741 -22.84 17.91 -8.99
C ILE A 741 -23.69 18.55 -7.89
N GLY A 742 -24.83 19.15 -8.25
CA GLY A 742 -25.75 19.80 -7.29
C GLY A 742 -26.26 18.81 -6.25
N TYR A 743 -26.68 17.63 -6.69
CA TYR A 743 -27.11 16.55 -5.80
C TYR A 743 -25.97 16.08 -4.87
N ARG A 744 -24.78 15.89 -5.43
CA ARG A 744 -23.62 15.45 -4.63
C ARG A 744 -23.20 16.50 -3.61
N LEU A 745 -23.14 17.78 -4.00
CA LEU A 745 -22.87 18.88 -3.07
C LEU A 745 -23.92 18.95 -1.94
N GLY A 746 -25.20 18.72 -2.28
CA GLY A 746 -26.27 18.68 -1.28
C GLY A 746 -26.06 17.57 -0.22
N ARG A 747 -25.46 16.45 -0.59
CA ARG A 747 -25.20 15.30 0.28
C ARG A 747 -23.96 15.47 1.17
N ILE A 748 -22.88 16.02 0.61
CA ILE A 748 -21.57 16.13 1.31
C ILE A 748 -21.40 17.50 1.99
N GLY A 749 -22.39 18.38 1.88
CA GLY A 749 -22.33 19.76 2.35
C GLY A 749 -21.85 20.73 1.28
N ASP A 750 -22.75 21.58 0.80
CA ASP A 750 -22.43 22.64 -0.17
C ASP A 750 -21.75 23.80 0.56
N THR A 751 -20.50 24.09 0.21
CA THR A 751 -19.69 25.13 0.88
C THR A 751 -19.95 26.54 0.32
N ARG A 752 -20.86 26.69 -0.66
CA ARG A 752 -21.19 28.02 -1.15
C ARG A 752 -21.93 28.82 -0.08
N PRO A 753 -21.58 30.09 0.12
CA PRO A 753 -22.26 30.93 1.10
C PRO A 753 -23.68 31.25 0.69
N ASN A 754 -24.51 31.63 1.64
CA ASN A 754 -25.87 32.14 1.45
C ASN A 754 -26.89 31.11 0.92
N LEU A 755 -26.66 29.82 1.24
CA LEU A 755 -27.60 28.74 0.95
C LEU A 755 -28.34 28.21 2.19
N GLY A 756 -27.82 28.46 3.36
CA GLY A 756 -28.32 27.95 4.64
C GLY A 756 -28.91 29.05 5.53
N VAL A 757 -28.80 28.80 6.83
CA VAL A 757 -29.18 29.73 7.88
C VAL A 757 -27.97 30.15 8.69
N GLY A 758 -27.93 31.38 9.13
CA GLY A 758 -26.90 31.90 10.03
C GLY A 758 -27.08 31.44 11.48
N GLU A 759 -26.16 31.85 12.36
CA GLU A 759 -26.12 31.47 13.78
C GLU A 759 -27.43 31.78 14.58
N ALA A 760 -28.17 32.79 14.16
CA ALA A 760 -29.45 33.15 14.77
C ALA A 760 -30.66 32.37 14.24
N GLY A 761 -30.45 31.34 13.41
CA GLY A 761 -31.52 30.60 12.72
C GLY A 761 -32.28 31.44 11.69
N ILE A 762 -31.65 32.50 11.19
CA ILE A 762 -32.21 33.38 10.16
C ILE A 762 -31.58 33.03 8.82
N ALA A 763 -32.38 33.04 7.73
CA ALA A 763 -31.90 32.75 6.40
C ALA A 763 -30.68 33.64 6.04
N ASP A 764 -29.58 33.02 5.66
CA ASP A 764 -28.42 33.72 5.13
C ASP A 764 -28.65 34.04 3.67
N ILE A 765 -28.84 35.33 3.35
CA ILE A 765 -29.20 35.77 2.01
C ILE A 765 -28.19 36.77 1.47
N MET A 766 -27.67 36.46 0.26
CA MET A 766 -26.86 37.42 -0.45
C MET A 766 -27.76 38.41 -1.20
N TRP A 767 -27.77 39.65 -0.72
CA TRP A 767 -28.51 40.76 -1.29
C TRP A 767 -27.75 41.43 -2.43
N LEU A 768 -28.27 41.37 -3.66
CA LEU A 768 -27.69 41.96 -4.87
C LEU A 768 -28.34 43.30 -5.17
N PRO A 769 -27.60 44.41 -5.29
CA PRO A 769 -28.19 45.72 -5.61
C PRO A 769 -28.61 45.77 -7.10
N VAL A 770 -29.87 45.99 -7.34
CA VAL A 770 -30.44 46.22 -8.66
C VAL A 770 -30.59 47.73 -8.90
N MET A 771 -29.68 48.28 -9.67
CA MET A 771 -29.54 49.71 -9.91
C MET A 771 -28.97 50.03 -11.30
N PRO A 772 -29.27 51.17 -11.92
CA PRO A 772 -30.31 52.11 -11.48
C PRO A 772 -31.73 51.56 -11.65
N GLY A 773 -32.69 52.20 -11.04
CA GLY A 773 -34.10 52.05 -11.37
C GLY A 773 -34.45 52.65 -12.71
N GLY A 774 -35.75 52.63 -13.07
CA GLY A 774 -36.16 53.18 -14.35
C GLY A 774 -37.62 52.85 -14.70
N LYS A 775 -38.04 53.11 -15.93
CA LYS A 775 -39.40 52.85 -16.40
C LYS A 775 -39.47 51.55 -17.17
N LEU A 776 -40.38 50.68 -16.79
CA LEU A 776 -40.65 49.39 -17.41
C LEU A 776 -42.10 49.36 -17.91
N LYS A 777 -42.30 48.97 -19.16
CA LYS A 777 -43.61 48.72 -19.74
C LYS A 777 -43.96 47.24 -19.73
N ILE A 778 -45.07 46.89 -19.09
CA ILE A 778 -45.67 45.55 -19.11
C ILE A 778 -47.05 45.68 -19.70
N GLU A 779 -47.31 45.02 -20.82
CA GLU A 779 -48.55 45.16 -21.62
C GLU A 779 -48.85 46.62 -21.96
N LYS A 780 -49.96 47.18 -21.40
CA LYS A 780 -50.35 48.54 -21.64
C LYS A 780 -49.90 49.50 -20.51
N GLU A 781 -49.45 49.00 -19.42
CA GLU A 781 -49.06 49.76 -18.20
C GLU A 781 -47.56 50.07 -18.17
N THR A 782 -47.22 51.20 -17.58
CA THR A 782 -45.86 51.63 -17.35
C THR A 782 -45.63 51.75 -15.85
N PHE A 783 -44.58 51.07 -15.35
CA PHE A 783 -44.20 51.05 -13.96
C PHE A 783 -42.89 51.80 -13.78
N GLU A 784 -42.77 52.51 -12.66
CA GLU A 784 -41.53 53.07 -12.21
C GLU A 784 -40.87 52.05 -11.25
N VAL A 785 -39.68 51.59 -11.59
CA VAL A 785 -38.92 50.65 -10.79
C VAL A 785 -37.92 51.45 -9.98
N GLU A 786 -38.08 51.48 -8.66
CA GLU A 786 -37.08 52.05 -7.76
C GLU A 786 -35.88 51.09 -7.61
N PRO A 787 -34.69 51.59 -7.27
CA PRO A 787 -33.60 50.71 -6.89
C PRO A 787 -33.96 49.83 -5.68
N PHE A 788 -33.60 48.54 -5.72
CA PHE A 788 -33.92 47.57 -4.67
C PHE A 788 -32.81 46.52 -4.58
N TYR A 789 -32.87 45.63 -3.59
CA TYR A 789 -32.04 44.44 -3.51
C TYR A 789 -32.85 43.20 -3.85
N ILE A 790 -32.21 42.27 -4.59
CA ILE A 790 -32.76 40.96 -4.89
C ILE A 790 -31.90 39.86 -4.29
N ALA A 791 -32.50 38.77 -3.81
CA ALA A 791 -31.74 37.59 -3.37
C ALA A 791 -31.02 36.95 -4.57
N LYS A 792 -29.75 36.63 -4.40
CA LYS A 792 -28.96 35.93 -5.42
C LYS A 792 -29.57 34.61 -5.85
N TYR A 793 -30.05 33.85 -4.93
CA TYR A 793 -30.67 32.55 -5.14
C TYR A 793 -32.15 32.55 -4.81
N LEU A 794 -32.85 31.55 -5.30
CA LEU A 794 -34.16 31.14 -4.80
C LEU A 794 -34.07 30.83 -3.32
N ILE A 795 -35.16 30.98 -2.55
CA ILE A 795 -35.16 30.51 -1.17
C ILE A 795 -34.97 29.02 -1.16
N THR A 796 -33.96 28.56 -0.40
CA THR A 796 -33.57 27.17 -0.33
C THR A 796 -34.40 26.40 0.72
N TYR A 797 -34.34 25.09 0.65
CA TYR A 797 -35.02 24.22 1.61
C TYR A 797 -34.71 24.58 3.07
N PRO A 798 -33.41 24.64 3.53
CA PRO A 798 -33.11 24.96 4.92
C PRO A 798 -33.50 26.37 5.34
N GLN A 799 -33.45 27.35 4.42
CA GLN A 799 -33.89 28.71 4.70
C GLN A 799 -35.38 28.76 4.99
N TYR A 800 -36.16 27.98 4.24
CA TYR A 800 -37.60 27.86 4.49
C TYR A 800 -37.91 27.01 5.72
N GLU A 801 -37.19 25.93 5.94
CA GLU A 801 -37.38 25.03 7.10
C GLU A 801 -37.15 25.77 8.43
N ALA A 802 -36.24 26.75 8.45
CA ALA A 802 -36.04 27.63 9.60
C ALA A 802 -37.32 28.42 9.97
N PHE A 803 -38.13 28.77 9.00
CA PHE A 803 -39.46 29.35 9.24
C PHE A 803 -40.45 28.31 9.76
N VAL A 804 -40.42 27.09 9.22
CA VAL A 804 -41.31 26.01 9.63
C VAL A 804 -41.06 25.58 11.06
N GLU A 805 -39.81 25.49 11.47
CA GLU A 805 -39.39 25.02 12.80
C GLU A 805 -39.36 26.10 13.85
N ALA A 806 -39.38 27.38 13.45
CA ALA A 806 -39.38 28.48 14.44
C ALA A 806 -40.62 28.48 15.30
N GLY A 807 -40.51 28.67 16.61
CA GLY A 807 -41.62 28.76 17.52
C GLY A 807 -42.58 29.92 17.26
N ASP A 808 -42.10 31.00 16.61
CA ASP A 808 -42.86 32.13 16.11
C ASP A 808 -43.05 32.09 14.59
N GLY A 809 -42.77 30.95 13.97
CA GLY A 809 -42.73 30.76 12.54
C GLY A 809 -44.08 30.34 11.92
N TYR A 810 -44.06 29.22 11.17
CA TYR A 810 -45.15 28.77 10.30
C TYR A 810 -46.52 28.71 10.94
N ASN A 811 -46.61 28.25 12.15
CA ASN A 811 -47.89 28.12 12.87
C ASN A 811 -48.39 29.43 13.54
N ASN A 812 -47.64 30.53 13.46
CA ASN A 812 -48.10 31.81 13.98
C ASN A 812 -49.01 32.49 12.98
N LEU A 813 -50.30 32.67 13.37
CA LEU A 813 -51.37 33.27 12.53
C LEU A 813 -51.10 34.72 12.10
N GLU A 814 -50.18 35.43 12.78
CA GLU A 814 -49.81 36.81 12.44
C GLU A 814 -49.31 36.90 10.96
N TRP A 815 -48.59 35.88 10.52
CA TRP A 815 -48.02 35.85 9.15
C TRP A 815 -49.07 35.61 8.06
N TRP A 816 -50.24 35.06 8.41
CA TRP A 816 -51.32 34.67 7.51
C TRP A 816 -52.45 35.69 7.40
N GLN A 817 -52.33 36.85 8.12
CA GLN A 817 -53.38 37.89 8.12
C GLN A 817 -53.75 38.36 6.71
N GLY A 818 -55.05 38.54 6.45
CA GLY A 818 -55.63 38.96 5.16
C GLY A 818 -55.72 37.84 4.10
N MET A 819 -55.29 36.63 4.39
CA MET A 819 -55.49 35.43 3.60
C MET A 819 -56.82 34.76 3.98
N PRO A 820 -57.42 33.90 3.11
CA PRO A 820 -58.63 33.16 3.46
C PRO A 820 -58.39 32.28 4.66
N GLU A 821 -59.38 32.19 5.59
CA GLU A 821 -59.26 31.44 6.85
C GLU A 821 -58.87 29.98 6.64
N GLU A 822 -59.33 29.33 5.55
CA GLU A 822 -58.97 27.94 5.20
C GLU A 822 -57.49 27.74 4.88
N TYR A 823 -56.75 28.82 4.72
CA TYR A 823 -55.31 28.78 4.44
C TYR A 823 -54.46 29.42 5.56
N GLN A 824 -54.94 29.45 6.84
CA GLN A 824 -54.32 30.13 7.97
C GLN A 824 -54.10 29.18 9.19
N PRO A 825 -53.01 28.43 9.35
CA PRO A 825 -51.94 28.20 8.36
C PRO A 825 -52.35 27.17 7.29
N GLN A 826 -51.89 27.39 6.10
CA GLN A 826 -52.08 26.42 5.02
C GLN A 826 -51.34 25.10 5.29
N LYS A 827 -51.89 23.99 4.81
CA LYS A 827 -51.22 22.71 4.89
C LYS A 827 -49.84 22.80 4.22
N LEU A 828 -48.80 22.32 4.94
CA LEU A 828 -47.44 22.25 4.42
C LEU A 828 -47.29 21.03 3.48
N TYR A 829 -46.81 21.27 2.29
CA TYR A 829 -46.49 20.23 1.30
C TYR A 829 -44.99 19.94 1.28
N ASN A 830 -44.65 18.68 0.94
CA ASN A 830 -43.27 18.26 0.89
C ASN A 830 -42.54 18.88 -0.31
N ALA A 831 -41.36 19.37 -0.12
CA ALA A 831 -40.48 19.74 -1.21
C ALA A 831 -40.09 18.50 -2.02
N THR A 832 -39.80 18.68 -3.31
CA THR A 832 -39.32 17.59 -4.18
C THR A 832 -37.97 17.06 -3.74
N ALA A 833 -37.08 17.97 -3.34
CA ALA A 833 -35.77 17.61 -2.77
C ALA A 833 -35.54 18.35 -1.45
N ARG A 834 -35.04 17.64 -0.43
CA ARG A 834 -34.77 18.17 0.90
C ARG A 834 -33.28 18.37 1.20
N PHE A 835 -32.50 18.67 0.18
CA PHE A 835 -31.08 18.97 0.32
C PHE A 835 -30.84 20.45 0.60
N GLY A 836 -29.76 20.74 1.34
CA GLY A 836 -29.43 22.08 1.80
C GLY A 836 -29.24 23.15 0.70
N ASN A 837 -29.02 22.74 -0.53
CA ASN A 837 -28.73 23.60 -1.67
C ASN A 837 -29.83 23.59 -2.76
N TYR A 838 -30.97 22.92 -2.53
CA TYR A 838 -32.07 22.88 -3.47
C TYR A 838 -33.08 24.01 -3.14
N PRO A 839 -33.78 24.52 -4.17
CA PRO A 839 -34.82 25.51 -3.92
C PRO A 839 -35.95 24.88 -3.09
N ARG A 840 -36.61 25.67 -2.25
CA ARG A 840 -37.89 25.28 -1.64
C ARG A 840 -38.97 25.38 -2.69
N ASP A 841 -39.28 24.28 -3.33
CA ASP A 841 -40.36 24.11 -4.28
C ASP A 841 -41.66 23.65 -3.62
N THR A 842 -42.71 23.46 -4.37
CA THR A 842 -44.05 23.05 -3.90
C THR A 842 -44.56 24.02 -2.82
N VAL A 843 -44.42 25.31 -3.10
CA VAL A 843 -44.81 26.41 -2.20
C VAL A 843 -45.92 27.20 -2.81
N THR A 844 -47.00 27.37 -2.07
CA THR A 844 -48.10 28.26 -2.49
C THR A 844 -47.71 29.72 -2.32
N TRP A 845 -48.45 30.61 -3.03
CA TRP A 845 -48.22 32.03 -2.86
C TRP A 845 -48.44 32.52 -1.42
N TYR A 846 -49.48 31.98 -0.73
CA TYR A 846 -49.76 32.32 0.67
C TYR A 846 -48.58 31.93 1.57
N GLN A 847 -48.02 30.75 1.37
CA GLN A 847 -46.85 30.24 2.12
C GLN A 847 -45.61 31.10 1.89
N ALA A 848 -45.40 31.52 0.62
CA ALA A 848 -44.29 32.41 0.28
C ALA A 848 -44.46 33.80 0.93
N VAL A 849 -45.64 34.34 0.95
CA VAL A 849 -45.92 35.62 1.62
C VAL A 849 -45.76 35.52 3.12
N ALA A 850 -46.29 34.47 3.75
CA ALA A 850 -46.15 34.26 5.19
C ALA A 850 -44.64 34.16 5.60
N TYR A 851 -43.85 33.44 4.79
CA TYR A 851 -42.38 33.40 4.98
C TYR A 851 -41.75 34.78 4.90
N THR A 852 -42.05 35.56 3.91
CA THR A 852 -41.44 36.89 3.73
C THR A 852 -41.81 37.87 4.89
N ARG A 853 -43.00 37.77 5.42
CA ARG A 853 -43.41 38.55 6.59
C ARG A 853 -42.65 38.19 7.85
N TRP A 854 -42.51 36.85 8.11
CA TRP A 854 -41.71 36.34 9.19
C TRP A 854 -40.25 36.77 9.03
N LEU A 855 -39.65 36.59 7.86
CA LEU A 855 -38.26 36.96 7.60
C LEU A 855 -38.07 38.48 7.79
N SER A 856 -38.97 39.31 7.29
CA SER A 856 -38.90 40.75 7.47
C SER A 856 -38.93 41.14 8.95
N ARG A 857 -39.75 40.46 9.75
CA ARG A 857 -39.80 40.66 11.20
C ARG A 857 -38.49 40.25 11.91
N ARG A 858 -37.93 39.12 11.50
CA ARG A 858 -36.66 38.62 12.03
C ARG A 858 -35.47 39.53 11.73
N LEU A 859 -35.48 40.16 10.56
CA LEU A 859 -34.48 41.12 10.10
C LEU A 859 -34.76 42.55 10.54
N LYS A 860 -35.80 42.81 11.32
CA LYS A 860 -36.17 44.17 11.77
C LYS A 860 -35.01 44.90 12.42
N GLY A 861 -34.72 46.11 11.92
CA GLY A 861 -33.61 46.94 12.38
C GLY A 861 -32.33 46.75 11.61
N LEU A 862 -32.24 45.72 10.74
CA LEU A 862 -31.08 45.57 9.85
C LEU A 862 -30.98 46.78 8.95
N GLU A 863 -29.80 47.40 8.93
CA GLU A 863 -29.50 48.57 8.11
C GLU A 863 -28.61 48.15 6.92
N ILE A 864 -29.04 48.54 5.73
CA ILE A 864 -28.31 48.27 4.48
C ILE A 864 -28.24 49.54 3.68
N ALA A 865 -27.12 49.77 2.95
CA ALA A 865 -26.99 50.97 2.13
C ALA A 865 -28.12 51.09 1.11
N ASN A 866 -28.60 52.29 0.84
CA ASN A 866 -29.58 52.48 -0.23
C ASN A 866 -28.92 52.24 -1.61
N PRO A 867 -29.39 51.27 -2.40
CA PRO A 867 -28.72 50.91 -3.64
C PRO A 867 -28.78 52.03 -4.70
N GLY A 868 -29.78 52.91 -4.64
CA GLY A 868 -29.93 54.04 -5.57
C GLY A 868 -29.14 55.27 -5.16
N ASN A 869 -28.76 55.39 -3.90
CA ASN A 869 -28.03 56.55 -3.39
C ASN A 869 -27.26 56.14 -2.14
N SER A 870 -26.01 55.74 -2.30
CA SER A 870 -25.15 55.26 -1.19
C SER A 870 -24.87 56.36 -0.12
N ALA A 871 -25.04 57.66 -0.44
CA ALA A 871 -24.95 58.76 0.48
C ALA A 871 -26.30 59.17 1.09
N GLY A 872 -27.41 58.51 0.66
CA GLY A 872 -28.76 58.80 1.12
C GLY A 872 -29.12 58.02 2.39
N THR A 873 -30.40 58.18 2.79
CA THR A 873 -30.91 57.41 3.93
C THR A 873 -30.88 55.91 3.67
N PRO A 874 -30.21 55.11 4.50
CA PRO A 874 -30.11 53.66 4.30
C PRO A 874 -31.49 52.99 4.42
N TYR A 875 -31.61 51.81 3.83
CA TYR A 875 -32.75 50.96 4.06
C TYR A 875 -32.67 50.34 5.47
N ILE A 876 -33.69 50.56 6.27
CA ILE A 876 -33.82 49.99 7.62
C ILE A 876 -35.07 49.12 7.60
N ILE A 877 -34.89 47.80 7.71
CA ILE A 877 -36.01 46.86 7.67
C ILE A 877 -36.97 47.12 8.84
N GLY A 878 -38.26 47.20 8.52
CA GLY A 878 -39.31 47.55 9.49
C GLY A 878 -39.49 49.04 9.74
N LYS A 879 -38.74 49.93 9.02
CA LYS A 879 -38.92 51.39 9.09
C LYS A 879 -39.23 51.97 7.73
N ASN A 880 -38.34 51.84 6.78
CA ASN A 880 -38.48 52.37 5.39
C ASN A 880 -38.24 51.29 4.34
N ALA A 881 -37.92 50.06 4.73
CA ALA A 881 -37.72 48.90 3.87
C ALA A 881 -38.40 47.66 4.44
N VAL A 882 -38.71 46.69 3.58
CA VAL A 882 -39.30 45.41 3.91
C VAL A 882 -38.69 44.29 3.05
N VAL A 883 -38.67 43.06 3.59
CA VAL A 883 -38.44 41.85 2.81
C VAL A 883 -39.79 41.33 2.35
N ARG A 884 -39.94 41.11 1.06
CA ARG A 884 -41.20 40.68 0.44
C ARG A 884 -40.95 39.89 -0.85
N LEU A 885 -42.04 39.33 -1.43
CA LEU A 885 -41.95 38.86 -2.82
C LEU A 885 -41.67 40.02 -3.76
N PRO A 886 -40.98 39.82 -4.87
CA PRO A 886 -40.82 40.84 -5.91
C PRO A 886 -42.19 41.17 -6.50
N THR A 887 -42.38 42.41 -6.87
CA THR A 887 -43.41 42.73 -7.84
C THR A 887 -43.02 42.21 -9.22
N GLU A 888 -43.95 41.99 -10.10
CA GLU A 888 -43.69 41.52 -11.46
C GLU A 888 -42.69 42.43 -12.22
N TRP A 889 -42.85 43.76 -12.01
CA TRP A 889 -41.94 44.72 -12.66
C TRP A 889 -40.52 44.74 -12.06
N GLU A 890 -40.40 44.53 -10.78
CA GLU A 890 -39.07 44.37 -10.16
C GLU A 890 -38.36 43.09 -10.61
N TRP A 891 -39.12 42.00 -10.65
CA TRP A 891 -38.59 40.71 -11.13
C TRP A 891 -38.15 40.83 -12.60
N GLN A 892 -38.99 41.37 -13.48
CA GLN A 892 -38.67 41.52 -14.90
C GLN A 892 -37.50 42.49 -15.10
N TRP A 893 -37.46 43.60 -14.35
CA TRP A 893 -36.35 44.56 -14.41
C TRP A 893 -35.02 43.90 -14.04
N ALA A 894 -34.98 43.07 -12.97
CA ALA A 894 -33.81 42.33 -12.57
C ALA A 894 -33.41 41.28 -13.62
N ALA A 895 -34.34 40.52 -14.15
CA ALA A 895 -34.10 39.49 -15.15
C ALA A 895 -33.59 40.06 -16.48
N GLN A 896 -34.25 41.08 -17.05
CA GLN A 896 -33.93 41.62 -18.36
C GLN A 896 -32.71 42.58 -18.37
N GLY A 897 -32.03 42.82 -17.22
CA GLY A 897 -30.90 43.74 -17.12
C GLY A 897 -31.27 45.22 -17.17
N GLY A 898 -32.44 45.56 -16.61
CA GLY A 898 -32.98 46.94 -16.62
C GLY A 898 -33.40 47.40 -18.00
N GLN A 899 -32.82 48.51 -18.48
CA GLN A 899 -33.12 49.08 -19.80
C GLN A 899 -32.55 48.27 -20.96
N GLU A 900 -31.65 47.29 -20.71
CA GLU A 900 -31.09 46.47 -21.79
C GLU A 900 -32.13 45.61 -22.49
N GLY A 901 -33.22 45.27 -21.82
CA GLY A 901 -34.33 44.54 -22.40
C GLY A 901 -33.96 43.15 -22.94
N ARG A 902 -33.08 42.43 -22.20
CA ARG A 902 -32.62 41.11 -22.59
C ARG A 902 -33.79 40.14 -22.71
N LYS A 903 -33.71 39.20 -23.65
CA LYS A 903 -34.73 38.14 -23.81
C LYS A 903 -34.63 37.10 -22.69
N CYS A 904 -33.40 36.68 -22.37
CA CYS A 904 -33.09 35.84 -21.24
C CYS A 904 -32.16 36.59 -20.28
N PRO A 905 -32.00 36.20 -19.01
CA PRO A 905 -31.18 36.93 -18.05
C PRO A 905 -29.73 37.21 -18.50
N TRP A 906 -29.19 36.36 -19.34
CA TRP A 906 -27.84 36.43 -19.93
C TRP A 906 -27.83 37.11 -21.34
N GLY A 907 -28.95 37.35 -21.96
CA GLY A 907 -29.08 37.91 -23.33
C GLY A 907 -29.98 37.09 -24.24
N GLU A 908 -29.45 36.60 -25.38
CA GLU A 908 -30.13 35.66 -26.26
C GLU A 908 -30.08 34.25 -25.66
N TRP A 909 -31.09 33.41 -26.06
CA TRP A 909 -31.13 32.03 -25.58
C TRP A 909 -29.90 31.24 -25.95
N GLN A 910 -29.37 30.51 -24.99
CA GLN A 910 -28.27 29.54 -25.15
C GLN A 910 -28.59 28.26 -24.37
N GLU A 911 -28.47 27.13 -25.03
CA GLU A 911 -28.59 25.83 -24.40
C GLU A 911 -27.44 25.65 -23.36
N GLY A 912 -27.72 24.99 -22.24
CA GLY A 912 -26.76 24.82 -21.18
C GLY A 912 -26.72 25.92 -20.12
N TYR A 913 -27.58 26.98 -20.25
CA TYR A 913 -27.57 28.14 -19.35
C TYR A 913 -28.70 28.13 -18.32
N ALA A 914 -29.68 27.24 -18.46
CA ALA A 914 -30.82 27.12 -17.55
C ALA A 914 -31.34 25.66 -17.45
N ASN A 915 -31.98 25.34 -16.34
CA ASN A 915 -32.74 24.10 -16.19
C ASN A 915 -34.19 24.28 -16.67
N THR A 916 -34.42 23.95 -17.92
CA THR A 916 -35.73 23.98 -18.60
C THR A 916 -36.06 22.64 -19.22
N ASP A 917 -37.19 22.46 -19.91
CA ASP A 917 -37.53 21.20 -20.60
C ASP A 917 -36.45 20.78 -21.61
N GLU A 918 -35.72 21.72 -22.21
CA GLU A 918 -34.62 21.45 -23.12
C GLU A 918 -33.45 20.70 -22.42
N ALA A 919 -33.27 20.90 -21.12
CA ALA A 919 -32.30 20.16 -20.33
C ALA A 919 -32.63 18.67 -20.13
N LYS A 920 -33.89 18.29 -20.35
CA LYS A 920 -34.41 16.91 -20.20
C LYS A 920 -34.17 16.27 -18.82
N LEU A 921 -33.99 17.09 -17.79
CA LEU A 921 -33.81 16.60 -16.41
C LEU A 921 -35.15 16.23 -15.75
N GLY A 922 -36.26 16.91 -16.12
CA GLY A 922 -37.62 16.67 -15.61
C GLY A 922 -37.77 16.89 -14.09
N ARG A 923 -36.85 17.64 -13.48
CA ARG A 923 -36.81 17.93 -12.03
C ARG A 923 -36.01 19.19 -11.71
N THR A 924 -36.21 19.72 -10.50
CA THR A 924 -35.39 20.81 -9.98
C THR A 924 -33.92 20.40 -9.79
N THR A 925 -33.02 21.35 -9.92
CA THR A 925 -31.60 21.23 -9.58
C THR A 925 -31.25 22.09 -8.37
N ALA A 926 -30.11 21.86 -7.75
CA ALA A 926 -29.57 22.76 -6.74
C ALA A 926 -29.47 24.20 -7.31
N VAL A 927 -29.67 25.22 -6.49
CA VAL A 927 -29.60 26.61 -6.93
C VAL A 927 -28.19 26.98 -7.40
N GLY A 928 -28.15 27.83 -8.44
CA GLY A 928 -26.90 28.36 -8.98
C GLY A 928 -26.02 27.32 -9.70
N MET A 929 -26.60 26.22 -10.21
CA MET A 929 -25.87 25.23 -11.02
C MET A 929 -25.54 25.72 -12.43
N TYR A 930 -26.16 26.83 -12.88
CA TYR A 930 -25.97 27.41 -14.20
C TYR A 930 -25.36 28.82 -14.11
N PRO A 931 -24.05 28.96 -13.82
CA PRO A 931 -23.42 30.25 -13.58
C PRO A 931 -23.44 31.16 -14.81
N GLN A 932 -23.46 30.60 -16.02
CA GLN A 932 -23.58 31.35 -17.26
C GLN A 932 -24.98 31.92 -17.45
N GLY A 933 -26.00 31.37 -16.75
CA GLY A 933 -27.39 31.81 -16.75
C GLY A 933 -27.68 32.99 -15.79
N ALA A 934 -26.66 33.57 -15.16
CA ALA A 934 -26.82 34.66 -14.22
C ALA A 934 -27.39 35.93 -14.92
N ALA A 935 -28.29 36.61 -14.23
CA ALA A 935 -28.75 37.94 -14.66
C ALA A 935 -27.64 38.99 -14.48
N LYS A 936 -27.85 40.19 -15.08
CA LYS A 936 -26.86 41.29 -15.08
C LYS A 936 -26.25 41.60 -13.70
N TRP A 937 -27.02 41.55 -12.65
CA TRP A 937 -26.61 41.86 -11.30
C TRP A 937 -26.17 40.60 -10.48
N GLY A 938 -26.11 39.43 -11.11
CA GLY A 938 -25.64 38.22 -10.50
C GLY A 938 -26.72 37.31 -9.88
N ALA A 939 -28.01 37.65 -10.05
CA ALA A 939 -29.09 36.77 -9.61
C ALA A 939 -29.10 35.49 -10.47
N MET A 940 -29.15 34.35 -9.80
CA MET A 940 -29.06 33.03 -10.42
C MET A 940 -30.48 32.44 -10.59
N ASP A 941 -30.62 31.51 -11.55
CA ASP A 941 -31.85 30.75 -11.76
C ASP A 941 -33.10 31.62 -12.04
N MET A 942 -32.92 32.83 -12.61
CA MET A 942 -34.05 33.68 -13.04
C MET A 942 -34.69 33.19 -14.37
N ALA A 943 -34.21 32.09 -14.89
CA ALA A 943 -34.76 31.37 -16.03
C ALA A 943 -34.67 29.88 -15.77
N GLY A 944 -35.80 29.19 -15.79
CA GLY A 944 -35.86 27.74 -15.48
C GLY A 944 -35.81 27.40 -13.99
N ASN A 945 -35.62 26.16 -13.69
CA ASN A 945 -35.58 25.53 -12.38
C ASN A 945 -36.98 25.52 -11.71
N VAL A 946 -37.48 26.65 -11.20
CA VAL A 946 -38.84 26.80 -10.65
C VAL A 946 -39.46 28.11 -11.09
N TRP A 947 -40.76 28.11 -11.31
CA TRP A 947 -41.55 29.34 -11.45
C TRP A 947 -41.46 30.13 -10.14
N GLU A 948 -41.29 31.43 -10.26
CA GLU A 948 -41.17 32.33 -9.11
C GLU A 948 -42.43 33.13 -8.86
N TRP A 949 -42.99 32.99 -7.65
CA TRP A 949 -44.12 33.80 -7.25
C TRP A 949 -43.81 35.30 -7.19
N CYS A 950 -44.62 36.15 -7.84
CA CYS A 950 -44.60 37.58 -7.67
C CYS A 950 -45.79 38.05 -6.81
N LEU A 951 -45.68 39.28 -6.30
CA LEU A 951 -46.62 39.79 -5.32
C LEU A 951 -47.99 40.16 -5.93
N ASN A 952 -48.01 40.69 -7.15
CA ASN A 952 -49.22 41.25 -7.79
C ASN A 952 -50.14 40.22 -8.42
N LYS A 953 -51.43 40.63 -8.56
CA LYS A 953 -52.44 39.85 -9.29
C LYS A 953 -52.10 39.80 -10.78
N TYR A 954 -52.45 38.70 -11.46
CA TYR A 954 -52.23 38.54 -12.88
C TYR A 954 -53.09 39.46 -13.77
N SER A 955 -54.37 39.58 -13.42
CA SER A 955 -55.34 40.40 -14.16
C SER A 955 -55.29 41.90 -13.82
N GLU A 956 -54.80 42.24 -12.62
CA GLU A 956 -54.71 43.58 -12.08
C GLU A 956 -53.28 43.93 -11.71
N LEU A 957 -52.51 44.33 -12.76
CA LEU A 957 -51.07 44.48 -12.67
C LEU A 957 -50.56 45.34 -11.50
N LYS A 958 -51.32 46.37 -11.09
CA LYS A 958 -50.94 47.27 -9.99
C LYS A 958 -51.34 46.78 -8.59
N GLU A 959 -52.21 45.74 -8.55
CA GLU A 959 -52.70 45.24 -7.28
C GLU A 959 -51.74 44.27 -6.65
N THR A 960 -51.16 44.72 -5.56
CA THR A 960 -50.11 43.99 -4.81
C THR A 960 -50.55 43.58 -3.41
N GLN A 961 -51.78 43.93 -3.03
CA GLN A 961 -52.23 43.62 -1.65
C GLN A 961 -52.55 42.15 -1.50
N VAL A 962 -52.30 41.66 -0.28
CA VAL A 962 -52.71 40.35 0.15
C VAL A 962 -54.19 40.41 0.55
N ASP A 963 -55.00 39.65 -0.13
CA ASP A 963 -56.44 39.60 0.10
C ASP A 963 -57.00 38.17 0.03
N ALA A 964 -58.24 38.01 0.37
CA ALA A 964 -58.93 36.72 0.40
C ALA A 964 -59.67 36.47 -0.96
N SER A 965 -59.36 37.18 -2.05
CA SER A 965 -60.10 37.04 -3.32
C SER A 965 -59.86 35.73 -4.04
N GLY A 966 -58.75 35.03 -3.76
CA GLY A 966 -58.32 33.85 -4.49
C GLY A 966 -57.91 34.12 -5.93
N ALA A 967 -57.79 35.42 -6.32
CA ALA A 967 -57.43 35.80 -7.69
C ALA A 967 -56.00 35.34 -8.02
N ASP A 968 -55.79 34.90 -9.27
CA ASP A 968 -54.51 34.40 -9.78
C ASP A 968 -53.37 35.38 -9.55
N ARG A 969 -52.23 34.86 -9.08
CA ARG A 969 -51.01 35.60 -8.87
C ARG A 969 -50.00 35.32 -9.98
N VAL A 970 -49.15 36.29 -10.23
CA VAL A 970 -48.15 36.19 -11.28
C VAL A 970 -47.07 35.21 -10.94
N LEU A 971 -46.66 34.41 -11.93
CA LEU A 971 -45.51 33.53 -11.93
C LEU A 971 -44.54 33.97 -13.04
N ARG A 972 -43.21 33.92 -12.74
CA ARG A 972 -42.18 34.35 -13.68
C ARG A 972 -41.05 33.33 -13.76
N GLY A 973 -40.27 33.35 -14.86
CA GLY A 973 -39.01 32.64 -15.03
C GLY A 973 -39.09 31.24 -15.65
N GLY A 974 -40.29 30.65 -15.71
CA GLY A 974 -40.39 29.23 -16.13
C GLY A 974 -39.86 28.25 -15.08
N SER A 975 -39.94 26.97 -15.38
CA SER A 975 -39.42 25.90 -14.50
C SER A 975 -38.68 24.84 -15.30
N PHE A 976 -38.23 23.79 -14.64
CA PHE A 976 -37.60 22.58 -15.25
C PHE A 976 -38.50 21.89 -16.27
N SER A 977 -39.83 22.11 -16.23
CA SER A 977 -40.82 21.53 -17.14
C SER A 977 -41.28 22.54 -18.17
N GLY A 978 -40.90 23.81 -18.09
CA GLY A 978 -41.19 24.86 -19.07
C GLY A 978 -40.11 24.94 -20.15
N ASN A 979 -40.51 25.44 -21.32
CA ASN A 979 -39.56 25.60 -22.43
C ASN A 979 -38.87 26.97 -22.41
N GLN A 980 -38.01 27.24 -23.41
CA GLN A 980 -37.26 28.49 -23.54
C GLN A 980 -38.16 29.76 -23.64
N VAL A 981 -39.40 29.61 -24.09
CA VAL A 981 -40.35 30.74 -24.18
C VAL A 981 -40.84 31.11 -22.79
N ASP A 982 -41.17 30.10 -21.99
CA ASP A 982 -41.62 30.25 -20.60
C ASP A 982 -40.52 30.85 -19.72
N ALA A 983 -39.25 30.50 -20.02
CA ALA A 983 -38.07 30.99 -19.32
C ALA A 983 -37.62 32.40 -19.78
N SER A 984 -38.29 33.00 -20.73
CA SER A 984 -37.95 34.38 -21.16
C SER A 984 -38.27 35.41 -20.10
N CYS A 985 -37.49 36.50 -20.06
CA CYS A 985 -37.68 37.60 -19.09
C CYS A 985 -39.05 38.26 -19.15
N VAL A 986 -39.76 38.17 -20.27
CA VAL A 986 -41.04 38.84 -20.50
C VAL A 986 -42.25 37.93 -20.36
N TYR A 987 -42.06 36.62 -20.34
CA TYR A 987 -43.17 35.67 -20.25
C TYR A 987 -43.87 35.74 -18.89
N ARG A 988 -45.19 35.78 -18.91
CA ARG A 988 -46.09 35.89 -17.78
C ARG A 988 -46.86 34.60 -17.57
N GLY A 989 -46.61 33.89 -16.50
CA GLY A 989 -47.46 32.80 -16.02
C GLY A 989 -48.40 33.26 -14.92
N SER A 990 -49.42 32.47 -14.63
CA SER A 990 -50.29 32.68 -13.46
C SER A 990 -50.71 31.37 -12.83
N SER A 991 -51.08 31.45 -11.58
CA SER A 991 -51.76 30.36 -10.88
C SER A 991 -52.55 30.88 -9.70
N THR A 992 -53.50 30.09 -9.22
CA THR A 992 -54.24 30.39 -8.00
C THR A 992 -53.32 30.43 -6.82
N PRO A 993 -53.48 31.35 -5.87
CA PRO A 993 -52.54 31.52 -4.73
C PRO A 993 -52.45 30.31 -3.75
N SER A 994 -53.44 29.41 -3.83
CA SER A 994 -53.47 28.17 -3.04
C SER A 994 -52.85 26.96 -3.73
N HIS A 995 -52.44 27.07 -4.99
CA HIS A 995 -51.89 25.93 -5.76
C HIS A 995 -50.44 25.67 -5.44
N ASP A 996 -50.12 24.37 -5.25
CA ASP A 996 -48.83 23.83 -4.87
C ASP A 996 -48.29 22.91 -5.98
N PHE A 997 -47.67 23.46 -6.96
CA PHE A 997 -47.03 22.65 -7.99
C PHE A 997 -45.54 22.47 -7.70
N SER A 998 -44.97 21.31 -8.00
CA SER A 998 -43.55 20.95 -7.74
C SER A 998 -42.54 21.87 -8.44
N GLY A 999 -42.99 22.62 -9.42
CA GLY A 999 -42.21 23.61 -10.13
C GLY A 999 -42.44 25.05 -9.63
N TYR A 1000 -43.13 25.27 -8.50
CA TYR A 1000 -43.38 26.60 -7.93
C TYR A 1000 -42.50 26.84 -6.70
N GLY A 1001 -41.72 27.91 -6.75
CA GLY A 1001 -40.84 28.39 -5.66
C GLY A 1001 -40.90 29.91 -5.60
N PHE A 1002 -39.94 30.53 -4.96
CA PHE A 1002 -39.92 32.00 -4.88
C PHE A 1002 -38.51 32.51 -4.50
N ARG A 1003 -38.30 33.76 -4.79
CA ARG A 1003 -37.20 34.55 -4.23
C ARG A 1003 -37.71 35.76 -3.50
N VAL A 1004 -36.86 36.41 -2.75
CA VAL A 1004 -37.20 37.63 -2.00
C VAL A 1004 -36.46 38.84 -2.51
N VAL A 1005 -37.11 39.97 -2.31
CA VAL A 1005 -36.50 41.30 -2.51
C VAL A 1005 -36.55 42.10 -1.21
N LEU A 1006 -35.59 43.02 -1.07
CA LEU A 1006 -35.55 44.01 -0.03
C LEU A 1006 -35.67 45.40 -0.69
N GLY A 1007 -36.68 46.11 -0.38
CA GLY A 1007 -36.92 47.42 -0.98
C GLY A 1007 -37.97 48.24 -0.23
N SER A 1008 -38.38 49.38 -0.78
CA SER A 1008 -39.41 50.23 -0.21
C SER A 1008 -40.73 49.49 0.07
N ALA A 1009 -41.41 49.81 1.14
CA ALA A 1009 -42.71 49.24 1.43
C ALA A 1009 -43.74 49.84 0.42
N LEU A 1010 -44.45 48.96 -0.28
CA LEU A 1010 -45.44 49.35 -1.29
C LEU A 1010 -46.72 49.95 -0.65
N SER A 1011 -47.03 49.59 0.56
CA SER A 1011 -47.97 50.16 1.49
C SER A 1011 -47.49 49.90 2.91
N ARG A 1012 -47.88 50.72 3.89
CA ARG A 1012 -47.45 50.44 5.30
C ARG A 1012 -48.08 49.12 5.77
N PRO A 1013 -47.29 48.08 5.96
CA PRO A 1013 -47.81 46.80 6.43
C PRO A 1013 -48.19 46.89 7.91
N SER A 1014 -49.34 46.37 8.25
CA SER A 1014 -49.88 46.37 9.62
C SER A 1014 -49.05 45.54 10.60
N TYR A 1015 -48.15 44.66 10.09
CA TYR A 1015 -47.30 43.73 10.85
C TYR A 1015 -45.88 44.24 11.15
N LEU A 1016 -45.53 45.45 10.64
CA LEU A 1016 -44.26 46.09 10.97
C LEU A 1016 -44.43 47.10 12.07
#